data_bd5ad5f8812df51e3a1854b661f9a180
#
_entry.id   bd5ad5f8812df51e3a1854b661f9a180
#
_cell.length_a   1.000
_cell.length_b   1.000
_cell.length_c   1.000
_cell.angle_alpha   90.00
_cell.angle_beta   90.00
_cell.angle_gamma   90.00
#
_symmetry.space_group_name_H-M   'P 1'
#
loop_
_entity.id
_entity.type
_entity.pdbx_description
1 polymer ?
#
loop_
_entity_poly.entity_id
_entity_poly.type
_entity_poly.pdbx_seq_one_letter_code
_entity_poly.pdbx_strand_id
1 'polypeptide(L)'
;MAVLTTGRLPVRLTPLVGRDLELGDVTRALAASRLLTLTGPGGTGKTRLALATAAELADVADVAWVELAPLNSAQFIAPTVAARLGVPETPGTDPADAIAAHLAACGRRQVLIVLDNCEHLAAGAAGFTEYLLAACPRLSVLATSREPLGVEGERSWPVPPLARRSAVLLFEDRARLVAPSFGISDANEAAVADVCAKLDGLPLAIELAAARMRILSVRQLSERLDDVFGVLTGGARSAPARHQALRATLDWSHDLLTVDECAVFRRLAVFSGGFTLAAVERVAAFGGIAVGQVLDLLTRLADKSLLRVDKERHQLLATIREYATERLTAFAELDQARRAHLAYYAEFAEQAGARIERAAAAELEAELDGLDLERANLRAASEFARQCGDAVAALRIAGQLGRYAYLRGHYHEIRQWMDLAVAAGAAAPPGLRARALLGSGRLAHLQCDYEPAVRRLDAALLLYRALGDAAGSASCLQSLGSVAREQGRYVRSAQLHTEGLDLAEAAGDERAVASAHSYLGFVSWLQGDFDTAAAQCTDALARFRSLRDVEGTAWSLISLGVVARYRSELDRSSALLTESLGLSRSIGFREGIAWCEEQLGLVALAGGAVPQASVRLRASYATHRELRDRWRMASVLEDLAAVELVTAEGQPAADPVSGARSAYLLGVAHAMRDAIGTVLAPCERRQHEDTVASARAVLGEEAFEAARQLGLLAQDPDEALDGPAPDGPAHATPATAAMAVLTALVPVKPPAPAPDHRVAEPDSLLSVRALGTASVRLGEVELTAADWSYAKPRELLFLLVTSPPRTREQLGTALWPELSRQQLGNALHTALRELRRALGDPEWVVYSGGKYSFNRTRPHECDVDAFESALTAASRPRPAAGEAGGGPLPHLQRAVAVYRGDFLAGVAVGEWAHARREELRRRFESALLAVGRLHAGAGRLQAAVTAFRRAIEHEPLNESAHRELMTCWDGLGETARAVRHYGELEALLADQVGVRPAPETIALHERLKGRA
;
A
#
# COMPACT_ATOMS: atom_id res chain seq x y z
N MET A 1 -18.15 -17.22 4.34
CA MET A 1 -17.33 -17.27 3.11
C MET A 1 -17.11 -15.82 2.65
N ALA A 2 -15.90 -15.30 2.83
CA ALA A 2 -15.57 -14.01 2.25
C ALA A 2 -15.70 -14.12 0.71
N VAL A 3 -16.58 -13.33 0.14
CA VAL A 3 -16.76 -13.25 -1.33
C VAL A 3 -15.73 -12.22 -1.79
N LEU A 4 -14.74 -12.67 -2.56
CA LEU A 4 -13.84 -11.73 -3.24
C LEU A 4 -14.69 -10.85 -4.16
N THR A 5 -14.69 -9.56 -3.92
CA THR A 5 -15.26 -8.58 -4.86
C THR A 5 -14.27 -8.44 -6.00
N THR A 6 -14.25 -9.42 -6.92
CA THR A 6 -13.47 -9.34 -8.14
C THR A 6 -14.03 -8.20 -8.98
N GLY A 7 -13.29 -7.12 -9.06
CA GLY A 7 -13.63 -6.00 -9.94
C GLY A 7 -13.75 -6.49 -11.39
N ARG A 8 -14.70 -5.95 -12.16
CA ARG A 8 -14.82 -6.27 -13.59
C ARG A 8 -13.48 -6.06 -14.28
N LEU A 9 -13.04 -7.09 -15.02
CA LEU A 9 -11.86 -6.97 -15.89
C LEU A 9 -12.06 -5.79 -16.86
N PRO A 10 -11.00 -5.04 -17.20
CA PRO A 10 -11.08 -3.97 -18.17
C PRO A 10 -11.61 -4.48 -19.52
N VAL A 11 -12.72 -3.94 -20.00
CA VAL A 11 -13.28 -4.32 -21.30
C VAL A 11 -12.49 -3.64 -22.43
N ARG A 12 -11.99 -4.40 -23.39
CA ARG A 12 -11.32 -3.87 -24.58
C ARG A 12 -12.28 -3.91 -25.77
N LEU A 13 -12.38 -2.81 -26.48
CA LEU A 13 -13.26 -2.67 -27.64
C LEU A 13 -12.69 -3.31 -28.92
N THR A 14 -11.41 -3.68 -28.93
CA THR A 14 -10.73 -4.28 -30.08
C THR A 14 -10.20 -5.66 -29.71
N PRO A 15 -10.32 -6.66 -30.62
CA PRO A 15 -9.86 -8.02 -30.36
C PRO A 15 -8.33 -8.09 -30.20
N LEU A 16 -7.85 -9.14 -29.52
CA LEU A 16 -6.46 -9.52 -29.53
C LEU A 16 -6.17 -10.22 -30.88
N VAL A 17 -5.26 -9.68 -31.66
CA VAL A 17 -4.96 -10.20 -33.01
C VAL A 17 -3.63 -10.93 -32.98
N GLY A 18 -3.64 -12.17 -33.48
CA GLY A 18 -2.45 -12.95 -33.79
C GLY A 18 -1.60 -13.36 -32.59
N ARG A 19 -2.26 -13.62 -31.44
CA ARG A 19 -1.63 -14.02 -30.18
C ARG A 19 -2.20 -15.31 -29.57
N ASP A 20 -2.89 -16.11 -30.38
CA ASP A 20 -3.58 -17.31 -29.89
C ASP A 20 -2.60 -18.35 -29.34
N LEU A 21 -1.42 -18.50 -29.94
CA LEU A 21 -0.39 -19.41 -29.48
C LEU A 21 0.22 -18.92 -28.14
N GLU A 22 0.57 -17.66 -28.08
CA GLU A 22 1.16 -17.05 -26.88
C GLU A 22 0.15 -17.05 -25.72
N LEU A 23 -1.14 -16.85 -25.98
CA LEU A 23 -2.20 -16.92 -24.99
C LEU A 23 -2.24 -18.32 -24.35
N GLY A 24 -2.26 -19.37 -25.16
CA GLY A 24 -2.21 -20.75 -24.68
C GLY A 24 -0.90 -21.09 -23.95
N ASP A 25 0.24 -20.54 -24.39
CA ASP A 25 1.52 -20.74 -23.72
C ASP A 25 1.60 -20.04 -22.35
N VAL A 26 1.11 -18.81 -22.28
CA VAL A 26 1.05 -18.03 -21.02
C VAL A 26 0.10 -18.69 -20.01
N THR A 27 -1.08 -19.14 -20.45
CA THR A 27 -2.04 -19.87 -19.61
C THR A 27 -1.43 -21.15 -19.06
N ARG A 28 -0.72 -21.92 -19.90
CA ARG A 28 0.01 -23.14 -19.44
C ARG A 28 1.16 -22.79 -18.51
N ALA A 29 1.91 -21.73 -18.78
CA ALA A 29 3.02 -21.30 -17.95
C ALA A 29 2.55 -20.88 -16.56
N LEU A 30 1.42 -20.17 -16.47
CA LEU A 30 0.81 -19.75 -15.20
C LEU A 30 0.25 -20.93 -14.40
N ALA A 31 -0.25 -21.96 -15.07
CA ALA A 31 -0.67 -23.19 -14.40
C ALA A 31 0.52 -23.99 -13.80
N ALA A 32 1.72 -23.81 -14.36
CA ALA A 32 2.95 -24.49 -13.89
C ALA A 32 3.80 -23.65 -12.91
N SER A 33 3.51 -22.37 -12.74
CA SER A 33 4.25 -21.44 -11.88
C SER A 33 3.30 -20.49 -11.16
N ARG A 34 3.55 -20.23 -9.88
CA ARG A 34 2.73 -19.30 -9.08
C ARG A 34 3.05 -17.82 -9.38
N LEU A 35 4.19 -17.53 -9.97
CA LEU A 35 4.59 -16.21 -10.42
C LEU A 35 5.03 -16.28 -11.87
N LEU A 36 4.31 -15.57 -12.72
CA LEU A 36 4.65 -15.40 -14.12
C LEU A 36 4.75 -13.90 -14.43
N THR A 37 5.89 -13.47 -14.92
CA THR A 37 6.10 -12.10 -15.36
C THR A 37 6.22 -12.05 -16.88
N LEU A 38 5.26 -11.37 -17.52
CA LEU A 38 5.33 -11.05 -18.95
C LEU A 38 6.30 -9.91 -19.14
N THR A 39 7.47 -10.23 -19.74
CA THR A 39 8.54 -9.25 -19.93
C THR A 39 8.60 -8.79 -21.39
N GLY A 40 9.20 -7.65 -21.63
CA GLY A 40 9.46 -7.13 -22.96
C GLY A 40 9.34 -5.62 -23.09
N PRO A 41 9.76 -5.04 -24.21
CA PRO A 41 9.72 -3.59 -24.43
C PRO A 41 8.29 -3.04 -24.39
N GLY A 42 8.19 -1.71 -24.21
CA GLY A 42 6.92 -1.00 -24.30
C GLY A 42 6.23 -1.23 -25.65
N GLY A 43 4.92 -1.42 -25.64
CA GLY A 43 4.17 -1.60 -26.89
C GLY A 43 4.12 -3.00 -27.48
N THR A 44 4.74 -4.01 -26.86
CA THR A 44 4.67 -5.43 -27.31
C THR A 44 3.30 -6.08 -27.08
N GLY A 45 2.43 -5.45 -26.29
CA GLY A 45 1.10 -5.99 -26.00
C GLY A 45 1.02 -6.81 -24.72
N LYS A 46 1.99 -6.70 -23.77
CA LYS A 46 2.00 -7.39 -22.47
C LYS A 46 0.68 -7.27 -21.73
N THR A 47 0.22 -6.05 -21.52
CA THR A 47 -1.06 -5.75 -20.87
C THR A 47 -2.26 -6.41 -21.56
N ARG A 48 -2.27 -6.43 -22.89
CA ARG A 48 -3.36 -7.07 -23.66
C ARG A 48 -3.34 -8.58 -23.53
N LEU A 49 -2.16 -9.18 -23.57
CA LEU A 49 -1.98 -10.62 -23.40
C LEU A 49 -2.34 -11.02 -21.94
N ALA A 50 -1.87 -10.27 -20.94
CA ALA A 50 -2.25 -10.49 -19.55
C ALA A 50 -3.77 -10.42 -19.33
N LEU A 51 -4.42 -9.43 -19.94
CA LEU A 51 -5.87 -9.26 -19.86
C LEU A 51 -6.64 -10.42 -20.52
N ALA A 52 -6.18 -10.88 -21.68
CA ALA A 52 -6.77 -12.04 -22.34
C ALA A 52 -6.59 -13.32 -21.51
N THR A 53 -5.39 -13.54 -20.94
CA THR A 53 -5.12 -14.65 -20.01
C THR A 53 -6.02 -14.58 -18.78
N ALA A 54 -6.15 -13.39 -18.20
CA ALA A 54 -7.02 -13.16 -17.05
C ALA A 54 -8.50 -13.46 -17.38
N ALA A 55 -8.95 -13.10 -18.57
CA ALA A 55 -10.31 -13.37 -19.05
C ALA A 55 -10.57 -14.88 -19.25
N GLU A 56 -9.61 -15.62 -19.81
CA GLU A 56 -9.72 -17.10 -19.93
C GLU A 56 -9.79 -17.80 -18.57
N LEU A 57 -9.08 -17.28 -17.57
CA LEU A 57 -9.00 -17.90 -16.25
C LEU A 57 -10.13 -17.46 -15.31
N ALA A 58 -10.94 -16.46 -15.68
CA ALA A 58 -11.99 -15.91 -14.82
C ALA A 58 -13.10 -16.93 -14.43
N ASP A 59 -13.29 -17.98 -15.23
CA ASP A 59 -14.24 -19.04 -14.94
C ASP A 59 -13.73 -20.04 -13.86
N VAL A 60 -12.40 -20.18 -13.73
CA VAL A 60 -11.77 -21.18 -12.85
C VAL A 60 -11.04 -20.57 -11.65
N ALA A 61 -10.72 -19.29 -11.68
CA ALA A 61 -10.04 -18.56 -10.62
C ALA A 61 -10.74 -17.24 -10.33
N ASP A 62 -10.56 -16.73 -9.12
CA ASP A 62 -10.94 -15.36 -8.77
C ASP A 62 -9.83 -14.41 -9.23
N VAL A 63 -10.14 -13.53 -10.18
CA VAL A 63 -9.14 -12.67 -10.82
C VAL A 63 -9.24 -11.23 -10.31
N ALA A 64 -8.15 -10.69 -9.80
CA ALA A 64 -8.02 -9.28 -9.43
C ALA A 64 -7.05 -8.57 -10.39
N TRP A 65 -7.55 -7.57 -11.11
CA TRP A 65 -6.75 -6.73 -12.00
C TRP A 65 -6.30 -5.46 -11.29
N VAL A 66 -5.00 -5.25 -11.17
CA VAL A 66 -4.38 -4.10 -10.49
C VAL A 66 -3.43 -3.38 -11.46
N GLU A 67 -3.79 -2.16 -11.80
CA GLU A 67 -2.96 -1.29 -12.62
C GLU A 67 -2.04 -0.47 -11.73
N LEU A 68 -0.72 -0.67 -11.83
CA LEU A 68 0.28 0.04 -11.04
C LEU A 68 0.73 1.36 -11.69
N ALA A 69 0.41 1.56 -12.98
CA ALA A 69 0.81 2.76 -13.71
C ALA A 69 0.45 4.11 -13.04
N PRO A 70 -0.69 4.24 -12.30
CA PRO A 70 -1.02 5.49 -11.61
C PRO A 70 -0.25 5.71 -10.31
N LEU A 71 0.47 4.69 -9.81
CA LEU A 71 1.18 4.79 -8.54
C LEU A 71 2.56 5.41 -8.74
N ASN A 72 2.94 6.30 -7.83
CA ASN A 72 4.24 6.98 -7.83
C ASN A 72 5.19 6.48 -6.73
N SER A 73 4.74 5.56 -5.88
CA SER A 73 5.54 4.98 -4.80
C SER A 73 5.10 3.55 -4.49
N ALA A 74 6.07 2.70 -4.18
CA ALA A 74 5.86 1.30 -3.85
C ALA A 74 4.95 1.08 -2.62
N GLN A 75 4.94 2.01 -1.66
CA GLN A 75 4.08 1.97 -0.48
C GLN A 75 2.57 1.90 -0.80
N PHE A 76 2.16 2.31 -1.99
CA PHE A 76 0.76 2.27 -2.42
C PHE A 76 0.37 0.98 -3.14
N ILE A 77 1.30 0.06 -3.40
CA ILE A 77 0.99 -1.22 -4.06
C ILE A 77 0.02 -2.03 -3.22
N ALA A 78 0.38 -2.32 -1.97
CA ALA A 78 -0.44 -3.13 -1.07
C ALA A 78 -1.83 -2.51 -0.81
N PRO A 79 -1.98 -1.21 -0.49
CA PRO A 79 -3.29 -0.57 -0.38
C PRO A 79 -4.13 -0.66 -1.66
N THR A 80 -3.51 -0.51 -2.83
CA THR A 80 -4.22 -0.60 -4.11
C THR A 80 -4.72 -2.01 -4.38
N VAL A 81 -3.90 -3.02 -4.10
CA VAL A 81 -4.28 -4.43 -4.22
C VAL A 81 -5.39 -4.76 -3.23
N ALA A 82 -5.27 -4.31 -1.97
CA ALA A 82 -6.28 -4.48 -0.93
C ALA A 82 -7.64 -3.94 -1.39
N ALA A 83 -7.66 -2.72 -1.91
CA ALA A 83 -8.88 -2.10 -2.43
C ALA A 83 -9.52 -2.90 -3.57
N ARG A 84 -8.70 -3.50 -4.46
CA ARG A 84 -9.19 -4.32 -5.58
C ARG A 84 -9.74 -5.67 -5.14
N LEU A 85 -9.17 -6.25 -4.10
CA LEU A 85 -9.64 -7.50 -3.51
C LEU A 85 -10.82 -7.30 -2.55
N GLY A 86 -11.20 -6.06 -2.27
CA GLY A 86 -12.21 -5.74 -1.26
C GLY A 86 -11.71 -6.03 0.16
N VAL A 87 -10.39 -6.03 0.35
CA VAL A 87 -9.78 -6.22 1.67
C VAL A 87 -9.93 -4.94 2.46
N PRO A 88 -10.57 -5.00 3.61
CA PRO A 88 -10.72 -3.84 4.45
C PRO A 88 -9.37 -3.38 4.99
N GLU A 89 -9.13 -2.06 5.17
CA GLU A 89 -7.91 -1.52 5.79
C GLU A 89 -7.97 -1.65 7.33
N THR A 90 -7.03 -2.19 8.10
CA THR A 90 -7.00 -2.29 9.56
C THR A 90 -5.99 -1.31 10.18
N PRO A 91 -6.38 -0.39 11.07
CA PRO A 91 -5.41 0.48 11.74
C PRO A 91 -4.32 -0.33 12.42
N GLY A 92 -3.06 -0.01 12.11
CA GLY A 92 -1.92 -0.70 12.71
C GLY A 92 -1.56 -2.06 12.11
N THR A 93 -2.27 -2.53 11.08
CA THR A 93 -1.92 -3.75 10.33
C THR A 93 -1.31 -3.35 9.00
N ASP A 94 -0.21 -3.99 8.61
CA ASP A 94 0.35 -3.81 7.27
C ASP A 94 -0.70 -4.25 6.23
N PRO A 95 -0.98 -3.45 5.20
CA PRO A 95 -1.92 -3.84 4.14
C PRO A 95 -1.57 -5.17 3.46
N ALA A 96 -0.30 -5.55 3.38
CA ALA A 96 0.10 -6.83 2.84
C ALA A 96 -0.30 -8.00 3.77
N ASP A 97 -0.19 -7.82 5.09
CA ASP A 97 -0.67 -8.78 6.08
C ASP A 97 -2.20 -8.96 6.00
N ALA A 98 -2.91 -7.83 5.85
CA ALA A 98 -4.36 -7.85 5.71
C ALA A 98 -4.81 -8.59 4.45
N ILE A 99 -4.10 -8.41 3.32
CA ILE A 99 -4.34 -9.15 2.08
C ILE A 99 -4.09 -10.64 2.31
N ALA A 100 -2.96 -11.00 2.92
CA ALA A 100 -2.60 -12.39 3.17
C ALA A 100 -3.64 -13.11 4.05
N ALA A 101 -4.09 -12.45 5.12
CA ALA A 101 -5.14 -12.97 5.99
C ALA A 101 -6.48 -13.13 5.23
N HIS A 102 -6.84 -12.15 4.42
CA HIS A 102 -8.06 -12.20 3.61
C HIS A 102 -8.03 -13.34 2.60
N LEU A 103 -6.91 -13.50 1.87
CA LEU A 103 -6.75 -14.58 0.90
C LEU A 103 -6.72 -15.97 1.56
N ALA A 104 -6.19 -16.07 2.78
CA ALA A 104 -6.23 -17.30 3.56
C ALA A 104 -7.66 -17.68 3.97
N ALA A 105 -8.51 -16.68 4.25
CA ALA A 105 -9.93 -16.86 4.61
C ALA A 105 -10.84 -17.13 3.40
N CYS A 106 -10.43 -16.76 2.19
CA CYS A 106 -11.18 -16.98 0.95
C CYS A 106 -11.07 -18.42 0.47
N GLY A 107 -11.91 -19.30 0.96
CA GLY A 107 -12.32 -20.64 0.46
C GLY A 107 -11.32 -21.49 -0.36
N ARG A 108 -11.85 -22.43 -1.18
CA ARG A 108 -11.03 -23.40 -1.97
C ARG A 108 -10.65 -22.91 -3.38
N ARG A 109 -11.10 -21.74 -3.82
CA ARG A 109 -10.88 -21.26 -5.19
C ARG A 109 -9.46 -20.66 -5.31
N GLN A 110 -8.80 -20.85 -6.45
CA GLN A 110 -7.53 -20.20 -6.72
C GLN A 110 -7.73 -18.71 -6.94
N VAL A 111 -6.77 -17.89 -6.53
CA VAL A 111 -6.78 -16.44 -6.73
C VAL A 111 -5.65 -16.07 -7.68
N LEU A 112 -5.98 -15.28 -8.69
CA LEU A 112 -5.02 -14.69 -9.61
C LEU A 112 -4.99 -13.18 -9.42
N ILE A 113 -3.87 -12.64 -8.99
CA ILE A 113 -3.62 -11.20 -9.01
C ILE A 113 -2.84 -10.86 -10.28
N VAL A 114 -3.37 -9.93 -11.06
CA VAL A 114 -2.66 -9.37 -12.20
C VAL A 114 -2.11 -8.00 -11.82
N LEU A 115 -0.78 -7.87 -11.82
CA LEU A 115 -0.08 -6.61 -11.58
C LEU A 115 0.37 -6.05 -12.92
N ASP A 116 -0.29 -5.01 -13.40
CA ASP A 116 0.03 -4.42 -14.70
C ASP A 116 0.93 -3.20 -14.57
N ASN A 117 2.00 -3.16 -15.38
CA ASN A 117 2.96 -2.07 -15.49
C ASN A 117 3.85 -1.92 -14.22
N CYS A 118 4.58 -2.98 -13.88
CA CYS A 118 5.43 -3.03 -12.67
C CYS A 118 6.76 -2.28 -12.81
N GLU A 119 7.22 -1.94 -14.01
CA GLU A 119 8.58 -1.50 -14.30
C GLU A 119 9.06 -0.30 -13.47
N HIS A 120 8.20 0.68 -13.20
CA HIS A 120 8.57 1.87 -12.43
C HIS A 120 8.56 1.65 -10.91
N LEU A 121 8.02 0.52 -10.45
CA LEU A 121 7.96 0.11 -9.04
C LEU A 121 8.52 -1.31 -8.83
N ALA A 122 9.42 -1.77 -9.72
CA ALA A 122 9.85 -3.16 -9.81
C ALA A 122 10.30 -3.74 -8.46
N ALA A 123 11.17 -3.03 -7.72
CA ALA A 123 11.64 -3.49 -6.41
C ALA A 123 10.52 -3.62 -5.38
N GLY A 124 9.58 -2.67 -5.35
CA GLY A 124 8.43 -2.74 -4.43
C GLY A 124 7.42 -3.81 -4.84
N ALA A 125 7.17 -3.97 -6.14
CA ALA A 125 6.32 -5.04 -6.67
C ALA A 125 6.93 -6.42 -6.40
N ALA A 126 8.25 -6.56 -6.50
CA ALA A 126 8.99 -7.76 -6.16
C ALA A 126 8.80 -8.16 -4.69
N GLY A 127 9.14 -7.26 -3.76
CA GLY A 127 9.02 -7.54 -2.32
C GLY A 127 7.57 -7.83 -1.89
N PHE A 128 6.61 -7.08 -2.43
CA PHE A 128 5.19 -7.33 -2.20
C PHE A 128 4.74 -8.69 -2.72
N THR A 129 5.15 -9.05 -3.95
CA THR A 129 4.79 -10.33 -4.57
C THR A 129 5.41 -11.50 -3.83
N GLU A 130 6.70 -11.41 -3.48
CA GLU A 130 7.42 -12.42 -2.70
C GLU A 130 6.73 -12.69 -1.36
N TYR A 131 6.41 -11.61 -0.64
CA TYR A 131 5.69 -11.70 0.62
C TYR A 131 4.35 -12.43 0.49
N LEU A 132 3.51 -12.02 -0.47
CA LEU A 132 2.20 -12.64 -0.66
C LEU A 132 2.28 -14.10 -1.12
N LEU A 133 3.22 -14.42 -1.99
CA LEU A 133 3.40 -15.79 -2.45
C LEU A 133 3.91 -16.72 -1.35
N ALA A 134 4.71 -16.19 -0.42
CA ALA A 134 5.13 -16.93 0.78
C ALA A 134 3.97 -17.17 1.74
N ALA A 135 3.14 -16.14 1.96
CA ALA A 135 2.01 -16.21 2.89
C ALA A 135 0.79 -16.97 2.36
N CYS A 136 0.58 -16.98 1.02
CA CYS A 136 -0.65 -17.47 0.39
C CYS A 136 -0.37 -18.62 -0.60
N PRO A 137 -0.47 -19.90 -0.21
CA PRO A 137 -0.13 -21.04 -1.09
C PRO A 137 -1.00 -21.17 -2.35
N ARG A 138 -2.19 -20.61 -2.37
CA ARG A 138 -3.17 -20.67 -3.49
C ARG A 138 -3.19 -19.42 -4.37
N LEU A 139 -2.32 -18.48 -4.07
CA LEU A 139 -2.15 -17.28 -4.87
C LEU A 139 -1.26 -17.58 -6.06
N SER A 140 -1.69 -17.10 -7.22
CA SER A 140 -0.84 -16.93 -8.40
C SER A 140 -0.78 -15.46 -8.77
N VAL A 141 0.36 -15.01 -9.25
CA VAL A 141 0.56 -13.63 -9.70
C VAL A 141 0.99 -13.64 -11.15
N LEU A 142 0.31 -12.84 -11.96
CA LEU A 142 0.69 -12.51 -13.32
C LEU A 142 1.13 -11.05 -13.36
N ALA A 143 2.41 -10.82 -13.56
CA ALA A 143 2.94 -9.46 -13.65
C ALA A 143 3.22 -9.07 -15.11
N THR A 144 3.09 -7.79 -15.43
CA THR A 144 3.65 -7.23 -16.67
C THR A 144 4.72 -6.21 -16.31
N SER A 145 5.89 -6.34 -16.93
CA SER A 145 7.03 -5.47 -16.67
C SER A 145 7.92 -5.37 -17.91
N ARG A 146 8.86 -4.43 -17.95
CA ARG A 146 9.91 -4.39 -18.98
C ARG A 146 11.01 -5.39 -18.71
N GLU A 147 11.27 -5.68 -17.43
CA GLU A 147 12.27 -6.62 -16.93
C GLU A 147 11.64 -7.58 -15.90
N PRO A 148 12.26 -8.71 -15.60
CA PRO A 148 11.80 -9.59 -14.52
C PRO A 148 11.78 -8.84 -13.17
N LEU A 149 10.89 -9.25 -12.27
CA LEU A 149 10.83 -8.70 -10.92
C LEU A 149 12.02 -9.15 -10.03
N GLY A 150 12.67 -10.28 -10.38
CA GLY A 150 13.81 -10.79 -9.65
C GLY A 150 13.43 -11.54 -8.36
N VAL A 151 12.22 -12.08 -8.30
CA VAL A 151 11.68 -12.85 -7.15
C VAL A 151 12.03 -14.34 -7.29
N GLU A 152 12.37 -14.99 -6.20
CA GLU A 152 12.64 -16.42 -6.20
C GLU A 152 11.40 -17.22 -6.66
N GLY A 153 11.61 -18.14 -7.60
CA GLY A 153 10.54 -18.91 -8.23
C GLY A 153 9.79 -18.18 -9.34
N GLU A 154 10.20 -16.97 -9.69
CA GLU A 154 9.65 -16.23 -10.83
C GLU A 154 9.93 -16.97 -12.14
N ARG A 155 8.89 -17.12 -12.94
CA ARG A 155 9.01 -17.50 -14.34
C ARG A 155 8.87 -16.25 -15.22
N SER A 156 9.93 -15.85 -15.88
CA SER A 156 9.87 -14.79 -16.87
C SER A 156 9.43 -15.35 -18.22
N TRP A 157 8.45 -14.70 -18.85
CA TRP A 157 7.96 -15.02 -20.19
C TRP A 157 8.11 -13.80 -21.09
N PRO A 158 9.11 -13.80 -21.97
CA PRO A 158 9.32 -12.67 -22.87
C PRO A 158 8.22 -12.65 -23.95
N VAL A 159 7.45 -11.55 -23.99
CA VAL A 159 6.43 -11.35 -25.03
C VAL A 159 7.13 -10.97 -26.34
N PRO A 160 7.16 -11.86 -27.34
CA PRO A 160 7.86 -11.57 -28.59
C PRO A 160 7.08 -10.47 -29.37
N PRO A 161 7.73 -9.78 -30.29
CA PRO A 161 7.03 -9.02 -31.33
C PRO A 161 6.09 -9.92 -32.12
N LEU A 162 5.11 -9.36 -32.80
CA LEU A 162 4.22 -10.12 -33.67
C LEU A 162 5.01 -10.74 -34.84
N ALA A 163 4.74 -12.02 -35.11
CA ALA A 163 5.21 -12.66 -36.31
C ALA A 163 4.69 -11.90 -37.56
N ARG A 164 5.43 -11.91 -38.65
CA ARG A 164 5.11 -11.15 -39.88
C ARG A 164 3.65 -11.25 -40.32
N ARG A 165 3.07 -12.46 -40.32
CA ARG A 165 1.67 -12.67 -40.70
C ARG A 165 0.70 -11.99 -39.73
N SER A 166 0.93 -12.12 -38.43
CA SER A 166 0.11 -11.50 -37.37
C SER A 166 0.24 -9.97 -37.34
N ALA A 167 1.44 -9.45 -37.61
CA ALA A 167 1.71 -8.03 -37.73
C ALA A 167 0.94 -7.41 -38.91
N VAL A 168 0.92 -8.09 -40.06
CA VAL A 168 0.17 -7.69 -41.27
C VAL A 168 -1.34 -7.72 -41.01
N LEU A 169 -1.86 -8.74 -40.34
CA LEU A 169 -3.27 -8.83 -39.93
C LEU A 169 -3.66 -7.70 -38.96
N LEU A 170 -2.80 -7.39 -37.99
CA LEU A 170 -3.03 -6.28 -37.08
C LEU A 170 -3.04 -4.94 -37.82
N PHE A 171 -2.09 -4.73 -38.74
CA PHE A 171 -2.06 -3.51 -39.55
C PHE A 171 -3.34 -3.36 -40.36
N GLU A 172 -3.79 -4.42 -41.05
CA GLU A 172 -5.03 -4.41 -41.81
C GLU A 172 -6.24 -4.09 -40.93
N ASP A 173 -6.41 -4.79 -39.80
CA ASP A 173 -7.52 -4.57 -38.90
C ASP A 173 -7.56 -3.11 -38.41
N ARG A 174 -6.42 -2.54 -38.04
CA ARG A 174 -6.35 -1.14 -37.57
C ARG A 174 -6.46 -0.12 -38.67
N ALA A 175 -5.92 -0.41 -39.87
CA ALA A 175 -6.05 0.47 -41.02
C ALA A 175 -7.50 0.58 -41.50
N ARG A 176 -8.28 -0.51 -41.45
CA ARG A 176 -9.72 -0.49 -41.77
C ARG A 176 -10.56 0.40 -40.83
N LEU A 177 -10.14 0.61 -39.59
CA LEU A 177 -10.84 1.50 -38.68
C LEU A 177 -10.78 2.98 -39.13
N VAL A 178 -9.71 3.36 -39.84
CA VAL A 178 -9.48 4.74 -40.30
C VAL A 178 -9.65 4.92 -41.80
N ALA A 179 -9.52 3.86 -42.55
CA ALA A 179 -9.73 3.78 -43.99
C ALA A 179 -10.56 2.52 -44.32
N PRO A 180 -11.90 2.58 -44.24
CA PRO A 180 -12.75 1.39 -44.35
C PRO A 180 -12.60 0.61 -45.64
N SER A 181 -12.17 1.26 -46.74
CA SER A 181 -11.90 0.65 -48.05
C SER A 181 -10.53 -0.04 -48.13
N PHE A 182 -9.69 0.07 -47.09
CA PHE A 182 -8.35 -0.54 -47.10
C PHE A 182 -8.46 -2.05 -46.97
N GLY A 183 -7.74 -2.76 -47.83
CA GLY A 183 -7.58 -4.21 -47.76
C GLY A 183 -6.22 -4.60 -48.32
N ILE A 184 -5.70 -5.71 -47.86
CA ILE A 184 -4.45 -6.29 -48.36
C ILE A 184 -4.74 -6.92 -49.70
N SER A 185 -3.88 -6.63 -50.68
CA SER A 185 -3.89 -7.13 -52.02
C SER A 185 -2.45 -7.42 -52.47
N ASP A 186 -2.28 -8.20 -53.54
CA ASP A 186 -0.96 -8.50 -54.10
C ASP A 186 -0.13 -7.23 -54.39
N ALA A 187 -0.83 -6.12 -54.68
CA ALA A 187 -0.20 -4.84 -55.02
C ALA A 187 0.36 -4.09 -53.81
N ASN A 188 -0.15 -4.35 -52.58
CA ASN A 188 0.25 -3.61 -51.35
C ASN A 188 0.80 -4.50 -50.23
N GLU A 189 0.69 -5.83 -50.33
CA GLU A 189 1.12 -6.77 -49.28
C GLU A 189 2.61 -6.60 -48.99
N ALA A 190 3.45 -6.48 -49.99
CA ALA A 190 4.88 -6.28 -49.81
C ALA A 190 5.21 -4.98 -49.04
N ALA A 191 4.50 -3.89 -49.36
CA ALA A 191 4.67 -2.60 -48.68
C ALA A 191 4.15 -2.63 -47.21
N VAL A 192 3.03 -3.31 -46.97
CA VAL A 192 2.52 -3.51 -45.60
C VAL A 192 3.49 -4.35 -44.77
N ALA A 193 4.04 -5.41 -45.35
CA ALA A 193 5.02 -6.27 -44.69
C ALA A 193 6.32 -5.52 -44.39
N ASP A 194 6.74 -4.63 -45.29
CA ASP A 194 7.91 -3.76 -45.09
C ASP A 194 7.68 -2.77 -43.95
N VAL A 195 6.54 -2.10 -43.89
CA VAL A 195 6.14 -1.25 -42.79
C VAL A 195 6.17 -2.02 -41.47
N CYS A 196 5.55 -3.21 -41.41
CA CYS A 196 5.54 -4.04 -40.20
C CYS A 196 6.94 -4.50 -39.78
N ALA A 197 7.82 -4.79 -40.75
CA ALA A 197 9.22 -5.19 -40.50
C ALA A 197 10.03 -4.02 -39.94
N LYS A 198 9.90 -2.80 -40.48
CA LYS A 198 10.55 -1.58 -40.01
C LYS A 198 10.11 -1.18 -38.62
N LEU A 199 8.87 -1.57 -38.22
CA LEU A 199 8.33 -1.37 -36.91
C LEU A 199 8.63 -2.56 -35.94
N ASP A 200 9.54 -3.44 -36.31
CA ASP A 200 9.92 -4.64 -35.55
C ASP A 200 8.74 -5.53 -35.13
N GLY A 201 7.61 -5.47 -35.79
CA GLY A 201 6.41 -6.21 -35.42
C GLY A 201 5.80 -5.78 -34.08
N LEU A 202 6.11 -4.59 -33.59
CA LEU A 202 5.58 -4.07 -32.31
C LEU A 202 4.12 -3.63 -32.47
N PRO A 203 3.16 -4.24 -31.74
CA PRO A 203 1.74 -3.94 -31.92
C PRO A 203 1.39 -2.45 -31.82
N LEU A 204 1.91 -1.74 -30.82
CA LEU A 204 1.64 -0.32 -30.65
C LEU A 204 2.17 0.51 -31.83
N ALA A 205 3.39 0.20 -32.28
CA ALA A 205 3.98 0.89 -33.42
C ALA A 205 3.18 0.65 -34.69
N ILE A 206 2.69 -0.59 -34.90
CA ILE A 206 1.83 -0.96 -36.03
C ILE A 206 0.48 -0.24 -35.95
N GLU A 207 -0.14 -0.15 -34.76
CA GLU A 207 -1.40 0.57 -34.57
C GLU A 207 -1.24 2.06 -34.89
N LEU A 208 -0.15 2.68 -34.42
CA LEU A 208 0.17 4.09 -34.70
C LEU A 208 0.45 4.33 -36.21
N ALA A 209 1.15 3.42 -36.84
CA ALA A 209 1.43 3.50 -38.29
C ALA A 209 0.15 3.30 -39.12
N ALA A 210 -0.68 2.31 -38.79
CA ALA A 210 -1.95 2.05 -39.43
C ALA A 210 -2.90 3.25 -39.34
N ALA A 211 -2.90 3.98 -38.26
CA ALA A 211 -3.68 5.21 -38.12
C ALA A 211 -3.31 6.30 -39.15
N ARG A 212 -2.09 6.25 -39.73
CA ARG A 212 -1.63 7.19 -40.77
C ARG A 212 -2.19 6.87 -42.15
N MET A 213 -2.79 5.71 -42.32
CA MET A 213 -3.45 5.34 -43.59
C MET A 213 -4.62 6.27 -43.95
N ARG A 214 -5.06 7.11 -43.03
CA ARG A 214 -6.03 8.17 -43.29
C ARG A 214 -5.49 9.24 -44.24
N ILE A 215 -4.17 9.47 -44.24
CA ILE A 215 -3.52 10.56 -44.95
C ILE A 215 -2.46 10.07 -45.95
N LEU A 216 -1.78 8.95 -45.62
CA LEU A 216 -0.66 8.41 -46.40
C LEU A 216 -1.05 7.08 -47.06
N SER A 217 -0.54 6.82 -48.24
CA SER A 217 -0.56 5.48 -48.79
C SER A 217 0.49 4.60 -48.10
N VAL A 218 0.33 3.26 -48.09
CA VAL A 218 1.28 2.33 -47.50
C VAL A 218 2.70 2.56 -48.04
N ARG A 219 2.83 2.85 -49.31
CA ARG A 219 4.12 3.12 -49.93
C ARG A 219 4.77 4.39 -49.40
N GLN A 220 4.01 5.48 -49.29
CA GLN A 220 4.49 6.73 -48.71
C GLN A 220 4.84 6.56 -47.21
N LEU A 221 4.10 5.70 -46.51
CA LEU A 221 4.36 5.37 -45.12
C LEU A 221 5.69 4.62 -45.01
N SER A 222 5.92 3.60 -45.83
CA SER A 222 7.17 2.83 -45.90
C SER A 222 8.39 3.73 -46.20
N GLU A 223 8.28 4.59 -47.21
CA GLU A 223 9.35 5.52 -47.62
C GLU A 223 9.71 6.51 -46.49
N ARG A 224 8.71 7.02 -45.75
CA ARG A 224 8.94 7.96 -44.63
C ARG A 224 9.52 7.31 -43.39
N LEU A 225 9.17 6.08 -43.11
CA LEU A 225 9.78 5.32 -42.04
C LEU A 225 11.29 5.09 -42.30
N ASP A 226 11.72 4.97 -43.54
CA ASP A 226 13.15 4.89 -43.89
C ASP A 226 13.90 6.17 -43.55
N ASP A 227 13.35 7.34 -43.89
CA ASP A 227 14.00 8.63 -43.63
C ASP A 227 14.06 8.94 -42.13
N VAL A 228 13.00 8.66 -41.36
CA VAL A 228 12.97 8.88 -39.94
C VAL A 228 13.96 7.98 -39.19
N PHE A 229 14.05 6.71 -39.58
CA PHE A 229 14.97 5.77 -38.94
C PHE A 229 16.44 6.09 -39.30
N GLY A 230 16.71 6.59 -40.51
CA GLY A 230 18.06 7.00 -40.92
C GLY A 230 18.65 8.16 -40.12
N VAL A 231 17.80 9.12 -39.72
CA VAL A 231 18.19 10.29 -38.91
C VAL A 231 18.40 9.93 -37.42
N LEU A 232 17.69 8.93 -36.88
CA LEU A 232 17.71 8.59 -35.46
C LEU A 232 18.80 7.60 -35.03
N THR A 233 19.51 6.96 -36.00
CA THR A 233 20.65 6.09 -35.70
C THR A 233 21.90 6.82 -35.17
N GLY A 234 21.85 8.14 -35.04
CA GLY A 234 22.92 9.00 -34.53
C GLY A 234 22.99 9.23 -33.01
N GLY A 235 22.04 8.78 -32.20
CA GLY A 235 21.96 9.03 -30.76
C GLY A 235 21.87 7.75 -29.92
N ALA A 236 22.83 7.53 -29.02
CA ALA A 236 22.90 6.49 -27.98
C ALA A 236 23.00 5.03 -28.45
N ARG A 237 24.23 4.56 -28.59
CA ARG A 237 24.62 3.18 -28.96
C ARG A 237 24.31 2.08 -27.92
N SER A 238 23.62 2.36 -26.81
CA SER A 238 23.45 1.43 -25.69
C SER A 238 22.02 0.91 -25.44
N ALA A 239 21.00 1.41 -26.17
CA ALA A 239 19.64 0.89 -26.01
C ALA A 239 19.36 -0.25 -27.01
N PRO A 240 18.62 -1.32 -26.62
CA PRO A 240 18.23 -2.37 -27.55
C PRO A 240 17.48 -1.81 -28.75
N ALA A 241 17.79 -2.29 -29.95
CA ALA A 241 17.24 -1.82 -31.22
C ALA A 241 15.68 -1.73 -31.24
N ARG A 242 15.01 -2.60 -30.46
CA ARG A 242 13.56 -2.65 -30.29
C ARG A 242 12.97 -1.47 -29.51
N HIS A 243 13.69 -0.91 -28.52
CA HIS A 243 13.30 0.31 -27.83
C HIS A 243 13.45 1.56 -28.73
N GLN A 244 14.43 1.50 -29.64
CA GLN A 244 14.64 2.57 -30.63
C GLN A 244 13.49 2.64 -31.63
N ALA A 245 12.92 1.51 -32.05
CA ALA A 245 11.80 1.48 -32.99
C ALA A 245 10.50 2.07 -32.42
N LEU A 246 10.15 1.76 -31.16
CA LEU A 246 8.97 2.35 -30.54
C LEU A 246 9.15 3.84 -30.29
N ARG A 247 10.32 4.26 -29.79
CA ARG A 247 10.66 5.67 -29.62
C ARG A 247 10.63 6.40 -30.97
N ALA A 248 11.23 5.82 -31.99
CA ALA A 248 11.20 6.38 -33.33
C ALA A 248 9.77 6.54 -33.85
N THR A 249 8.88 5.58 -33.59
CA THR A 249 7.47 5.69 -33.97
C THR A 249 6.74 6.78 -33.20
N LEU A 250 7.04 6.94 -31.90
CA LEU A 250 6.48 8.01 -31.09
C LEU A 250 7.06 9.37 -31.51
N ASP A 251 8.38 9.46 -31.72
CA ASP A 251 9.03 10.67 -32.23
C ASP A 251 8.43 11.05 -33.59
N TRP A 252 8.32 10.11 -34.52
CA TRP A 252 7.68 10.35 -35.82
C TRP A 252 6.22 10.78 -35.66
N SER A 253 5.45 10.16 -34.75
CA SER A 253 4.08 10.56 -34.51
C SER A 253 4.00 11.96 -33.90
N HIS A 254 4.96 12.30 -33.03
CA HIS A 254 5.10 13.62 -32.42
C HIS A 254 5.52 14.68 -33.44
N ASP A 255 6.44 14.37 -34.35
CA ASP A 255 6.91 15.27 -35.40
C ASP A 255 5.82 15.62 -36.45
N LEU A 256 4.77 14.80 -36.51
CA LEU A 256 3.58 15.09 -37.32
C LEU A 256 2.53 15.93 -36.59
N LEU A 257 2.78 16.32 -35.37
CA LEU A 257 1.95 17.23 -34.63
C LEU A 257 2.29 18.68 -34.97
N THR A 258 1.29 19.53 -34.97
CA THR A 258 1.51 20.96 -34.95
C THR A 258 2.09 21.42 -33.62
N VAL A 259 2.63 22.64 -33.58
CA VAL A 259 3.20 23.22 -32.34
C VAL A 259 2.19 23.19 -31.18
N ASP A 260 0.94 23.54 -31.45
CA ASP A 260 -0.15 23.56 -30.47
C ASP A 260 -0.55 22.14 -30.03
N GLU A 261 -0.64 21.19 -30.96
CA GLU A 261 -0.88 19.78 -30.64
C GLU A 261 0.24 19.20 -29.77
N CYS A 262 1.51 19.49 -30.09
CA CYS A 262 2.66 19.11 -29.25
C CYS A 262 2.56 19.68 -27.85
N ALA A 263 2.16 20.95 -27.71
CA ALA A 263 2.03 21.58 -26.42
C ALA A 263 0.93 20.95 -25.57
N VAL A 264 -0.26 20.73 -26.12
CA VAL A 264 -1.35 20.03 -25.41
C VAL A 264 -0.92 18.60 -25.08
N PHE A 265 -0.40 17.86 -26.04
CA PHE A 265 0.02 16.47 -25.88
C PHE A 265 0.96 16.30 -24.68
N ARG A 266 2.05 17.08 -24.57
CA ARG A 266 2.99 16.95 -23.47
C ARG A 266 2.37 17.37 -22.13
N ARG A 267 1.45 18.37 -22.11
CA ARG A 267 0.78 18.83 -20.90
C ARG A 267 -0.22 17.82 -20.33
N LEU A 268 -0.79 16.95 -21.20
CA LEU A 268 -1.65 15.85 -20.73
C LEU A 268 -0.91 14.84 -19.85
N ALA A 269 0.41 14.81 -19.86
CA ALA A 269 1.23 13.89 -19.07
C ALA A 269 1.06 14.03 -17.55
N VAL A 270 0.59 15.19 -17.06
CA VAL A 270 0.37 15.41 -15.62
C VAL A 270 -0.83 14.66 -15.05
N PHE A 271 -1.74 14.19 -15.89
CA PHE A 271 -2.90 13.44 -15.44
C PHE A 271 -2.52 11.99 -15.11
N SER A 272 -2.88 11.55 -13.91
CA SER A 272 -2.59 10.21 -13.37
C SER A 272 -3.78 9.26 -13.52
N GLY A 273 -4.42 9.26 -14.66
CA GLY A 273 -5.61 8.46 -14.95
C GLY A 273 -6.31 9.00 -16.18
N GLY A 274 -7.62 8.77 -16.28
CA GLY A 274 -8.43 9.46 -17.27
C GLY A 274 -8.70 10.90 -16.82
N PHE A 275 -9.07 11.76 -17.77
CA PHE A 275 -9.40 13.15 -17.53
C PHE A 275 -10.57 13.59 -18.39
N THR A 276 -11.28 14.64 -17.98
CA THR A 276 -12.38 15.24 -18.69
C THR A 276 -11.90 16.39 -19.59
N LEU A 277 -12.70 16.80 -20.57
CA LEU A 277 -12.42 17.98 -21.38
C LEU A 277 -12.21 19.21 -20.49
N ALA A 278 -13.11 19.45 -19.53
CA ALA A 278 -13.02 20.58 -18.61
C ALA A 278 -11.69 20.62 -17.84
N ALA A 279 -11.18 19.48 -17.43
CA ALA A 279 -9.86 19.40 -16.77
C ALA A 279 -8.74 19.84 -17.71
N VAL A 280 -8.75 19.38 -18.96
CA VAL A 280 -7.72 19.75 -19.95
C VAL A 280 -7.79 21.23 -20.30
N GLU A 281 -8.98 21.77 -20.50
CA GLU A 281 -9.19 23.20 -20.76
C GLU A 281 -8.56 24.11 -19.69
N ARG A 282 -8.54 23.66 -18.44
CA ARG A 282 -7.95 24.40 -17.32
C ARG A 282 -6.45 24.11 -17.15
N VAL A 283 -6.02 22.90 -17.44
CA VAL A 283 -4.65 22.43 -17.16
C VAL A 283 -3.71 22.67 -18.34
N ALA A 284 -4.20 22.56 -19.58
CA ALA A 284 -3.35 22.64 -20.76
C ALA A 284 -3.45 23.97 -21.52
N ALA A 285 -4.45 24.82 -21.26
CA ALA A 285 -4.67 26.10 -21.97
C ALA A 285 -3.81 27.22 -21.39
N PHE A 286 -2.51 27.15 -21.65
CA PHE A 286 -1.56 28.26 -21.35
C PHE A 286 -0.52 28.40 -22.47
N GLY A 287 0.35 29.43 -22.39
CA GLY A 287 1.44 29.61 -23.35
C GLY A 287 0.97 29.79 -24.81
N GLY A 288 -0.13 30.53 -25.01
CA GLY A 288 -0.67 30.85 -26.35
C GLY A 288 -1.83 29.97 -26.80
N ILE A 289 -2.16 28.88 -26.08
CA ILE A 289 -3.32 28.03 -26.38
C ILE A 289 -4.57 28.58 -25.70
N ALA A 290 -5.57 28.95 -26.48
CA ALA A 290 -6.85 29.38 -25.95
C ALA A 290 -7.72 28.19 -25.53
N VAL A 291 -8.57 28.36 -24.49
CA VAL A 291 -9.48 27.33 -24.00
C VAL A 291 -10.36 26.75 -25.13
N GLY A 292 -10.92 27.60 -26.00
CA GLY A 292 -11.77 27.15 -27.11
C GLY A 292 -11.06 26.30 -28.18
N GLN A 293 -9.72 26.25 -28.21
CA GLN A 293 -8.95 25.41 -29.12
C GLN A 293 -8.71 24.00 -28.60
N VAL A 294 -8.86 23.80 -27.29
CA VAL A 294 -8.48 22.55 -26.62
C VAL A 294 -9.27 21.35 -27.17
N LEU A 295 -10.56 21.49 -27.37
CA LEU A 295 -11.41 20.43 -27.91
C LEU A 295 -10.93 19.96 -29.29
N ASP A 296 -10.65 20.90 -30.18
CA ASP A 296 -10.17 20.58 -31.54
C ASP A 296 -8.80 19.90 -31.48
N LEU A 297 -7.91 20.35 -30.59
CA LEU A 297 -6.59 19.77 -30.41
C LEU A 297 -6.67 18.35 -29.82
N LEU A 298 -7.54 18.10 -28.83
CA LEU A 298 -7.82 16.77 -28.30
C LEU A 298 -8.39 15.83 -29.35
N THR A 299 -9.33 16.32 -30.19
CA THR A 299 -9.91 15.55 -31.29
C THR A 299 -8.82 15.11 -32.27
N ARG A 300 -7.93 16.02 -32.64
CA ARG A 300 -6.79 15.69 -33.54
C ARG A 300 -5.80 14.73 -32.88
N LEU A 301 -5.54 14.84 -31.59
CA LEU A 301 -4.70 13.88 -30.85
C LEU A 301 -5.34 12.50 -30.77
N ALA A 302 -6.67 12.42 -30.60
CA ALA A 302 -7.43 11.17 -30.64
C ALA A 302 -7.41 10.55 -32.05
N ASP A 303 -7.63 11.36 -33.10
CA ASP A 303 -7.54 10.95 -34.51
C ASP A 303 -6.15 10.35 -34.85
N LYS A 304 -5.11 10.89 -34.22
CA LYS A 304 -3.71 10.42 -34.33
C LYS A 304 -3.38 9.24 -33.43
N SER A 305 -4.38 8.65 -32.75
CA SER A 305 -4.24 7.52 -31.82
C SER A 305 -3.26 7.75 -30.66
N LEU A 306 -2.99 8.99 -30.34
CA LEU A 306 -2.17 9.38 -29.18
C LEU A 306 -3.01 9.51 -27.91
N LEU A 307 -4.35 9.60 -28.07
CA LEU A 307 -5.30 9.75 -27.01
C LEU A 307 -6.42 8.72 -27.18
N ARG A 308 -6.77 8.04 -26.10
CA ARG A 308 -7.94 7.15 -26.06
C ARG A 308 -9.13 7.92 -25.53
N VAL A 309 -10.26 7.76 -26.18
CA VAL A 309 -11.55 8.35 -25.74
C VAL A 309 -12.46 7.20 -25.32
N ASP A 310 -13.00 7.27 -24.11
CA ASP A 310 -14.01 6.36 -23.59
C ASP A 310 -15.16 7.19 -23.03
N LYS A 311 -16.28 7.24 -23.75
CA LYS A 311 -17.44 8.10 -23.48
C LYS A 311 -17.01 9.59 -23.33
N GLU A 312 -17.11 10.13 -22.13
CA GLU A 312 -16.77 11.53 -21.81
C GLU A 312 -15.35 11.71 -21.23
N ARG A 313 -14.57 10.63 -21.16
CA ARG A 313 -13.22 10.65 -20.59
C ARG A 313 -12.15 10.34 -21.62
N HIS A 314 -11.03 10.99 -21.43
CA HIS A 314 -9.84 10.83 -22.28
C HIS A 314 -8.72 10.19 -21.45
N GLN A 315 -7.84 9.43 -22.06
CA GLN A 315 -6.74 8.78 -21.39
C GLN A 315 -5.53 8.63 -22.33
N LEU A 316 -4.34 8.92 -21.80
CA LEU A 316 -3.08 8.54 -22.43
C LEU A 316 -2.73 7.08 -22.06
N LEU A 317 -2.23 6.32 -23.03
CA LEU A 317 -1.57 5.05 -22.72
C LEU A 317 -0.32 5.30 -21.88
N ALA A 318 0.06 4.35 -21.05
CA ALA A 318 1.18 4.52 -20.11
C ALA A 318 2.49 4.89 -20.82
N THR A 319 2.83 4.20 -21.91
CA THR A 319 4.03 4.48 -22.72
C THR A 319 4.00 5.85 -23.41
N ILE A 320 2.81 6.26 -23.86
CA ILE A 320 2.61 7.59 -24.48
C ILE A 320 2.71 8.67 -23.39
N ARG A 321 2.20 8.43 -22.19
CA ARG A 321 2.30 9.35 -21.07
C ARG A 321 3.75 9.52 -20.62
N GLU A 322 4.53 8.45 -20.58
CA GLU A 322 5.96 8.50 -20.25
C GLU A 322 6.71 9.38 -21.26
N TYR A 323 6.51 9.14 -22.56
CA TYR A 323 7.08 9.96 -23.61
C TYR A 323 6.65 11.43 -23.51
N ALA A 324 5.36 11.68 -23.27
CA ALA A 324 4.84 13.03 -23.09
C ALA A 324 5.45 13.72 -21.85
N THR A 325 5.74 12.96 -20.77
CA THR A 325 6.42 13.46 -19.57
C THR A 325 7.86 13.86 -19.86
N GLU A 326 8.59 13.06 -20.63
CA GLU A 326 9.94 13.42 -21.09
C GLU A 326 9.93 14.73 -21.89
N ARG A 327 8.98 14.85 -22.84
CA ARG A 327 8.83 16.07 -23.63
C ARG A 327 8.43 17.27 -22.79
N LEU A 328 7.50 17.07 -21.82
CA LEU A 328 7.09 18.14 -20.90
C LEU A 328 8.27 18.65 -20.07
N THR A 329 9.12 17.74 -19.61
CA THR A 329 10.35 18.06 -18.87
C THR A 329 11.36 18.78 -19.74
N ALA A 330 11.60 18.30 -20.98
CA ALA A 330 12.54 18.91 -21.91
C ALA A 330 12.14 20.34 -22.32
N PHE A 331 10.84 20.66 -22.34
CA PHE A 331 10.34 22.00 -22.62
C PHE A 331 10.21 22.89 -21.38
N ALA A 332 10.66 22.42 -20.19
CA ALA A 332 10.58 23.13 -18.90
C ALA A 332 9.16 23.59 -18.50
N GLU A 333 8.11 22.91 -18.99
CA GLU A 333 6.72 23.22 -18.68
C GLU A 333 6.16 22.36 -17.54
N LEU A 334 6.92 21.40 -17.01
CA LEU A 334 6.43 20.40 -16.05
C LEU A 334 5.85 21.03 -14.77
N ASP A 335 6.57 21.97 -14.18
CA ASP A 335 6.10 22.64 -12.95
C ASP A 335 4.85 23.49 -13.21
N GLN A 336 4.78 24.19 -14.34
CA GLN A 336 3.62 24.98 -14.70
C GLN A 336 2.38 24.10 -14.91
N ALA A 337 2.52 23.01 -15.65
CA ALA A 337 1.43 22.06 -15.89
C ALA A 337 0.97 21.39 -14.59
N ARG A 338 1.91 20.98 -13.71
CA ARG A 338 1.58 20.43 -12.39
C ARG A 338 0.90 21.43 -11.47
N ARG A 339 1.29 22.69 -11.49
CA ARG A 339 0.61 23.76 -10.74
C ARG A 339 -0.81 24.00 -11.26
N ALA A 340 -1.01 24.00 -12.58
CA ALA A 340 -2.34 24.13 -13.17
C ALA A 340 -3.22 22.91 -12.80
N HIS A 341 -2.67 21.70 -12.84
CA HIS A 341 -3.33 20.48 -12.40
C HIS A 341 -3.72 20.55 -10.91
N LEU A 342 -2.79 20.95 -10.05
CA LEU A 342 -3.04 21.13 -8.62
C LEU A 342 -4.16 22.15 -8.37
N ALA A 343 -4.10 23.31 -9.04
CA ALA A 343 -5.10 24.35 -8.90
C ALA A 343 -6.50 23.87 -9.31
N TYR A 344 -6.59 23.15 -10.43
CA TYR A 344 -7.84 22.56 -10.92
C TYR A 344 -8.42 21.55 -9.93
N TYR A 345 -7.60 20.59 -9.48
CA TYR A 345 -8.08 19.53 -8.58
C TYR A 345 -8.34 20.02 -7.15
N ALA A 346 -7.72 21.11 -6.71
CA ALA A 346 -8.09 21.78 -5.48
C ALA A 346 -9.49 22.44 -5.58
N GLU A 347 -9.77 23.10 -6.69
CA GLU A 347 -11.10 23.67 -6.98
C GLU A 347 -12.15 22.57 -7.18
N PHE A 348 -11.81 21.51 -7.92
CA PHE A 348 -12.67 20.35 -8.12
C PHE A 348 -13.06 19.68 -6.80
N ALA A 349 -12.10 19.46 -5.89
CA ALA A 349 -12.37 18.88 -4.57
C ALA A 349 -13.32 19.76 -3.75
N GLU A 350 -13.14 21.09 -3.76
CA GLU A 350 -14.02 22.02 -3.06
C GLU A 350 -15.46 21.99 -3.62
N GLN A 351 -15.58 22.00 -4.94
CA GLN A 351 -16.89 21.93 -5.59
C GLN A 351 -17.57 20.57 -5.35
N ALA A 352 -16.86 19.48 -5.49
CA ALA A 352 -17.36 18.12 -5.24
C ALA A 352 -17.79 17.96 -3.77
N GLY A 353 -16.96 18.41 -2.82
CA GLY A 353 -17.30 18.40 -1.40
C GLY A 353 -18.59 19.19 -1.12
N ALA A 354 -18.71 20.38 -1.69
CA ALA A 354 -19.90 21.22 -1.52
C ALA A 354 -21.17 20.61 -2.18
N ARG A 355 -21.01 19.87 -3.28
CA ARG A 355 -22.13 19.15 -3.92
C ARG A 355 -22.56 17.95 -3.09
N ILE A 356 -21.61 17.13 -2.60
CA ILE A 356 -21.90 15.98 -1.72
C ILE A 356 -22.65 16.42 -0.43
N GLU A 357 -22.31 17.57 0.14
CA GLU A 357 -23.00 18.09 1.33
C GLU A 357 -24.47 18.46 1.07
N ARG A 358 -24.83 18.82 -0.17
CA ARG A 358 -26.18 19.28 -0.55
C ARG A 358 -26.98 18.27 -1.36
N ALA A 359 -26.33 17.20 -1.87
CA ALA A 359 -26.94 16.27 -2.81
C ALA A 359 -28.10 15.50 -2.21
N ALA A 360 -29.18 15.35 -2.99
CA ALA A 360 -30.22 14.36 -2.73
C ALA A 360 -29.69 12.94 -3.09
N ALA A 361 -30.39 11.89 -2.63
CA ALA A 361 -29.91 10.50 -2.72
C ALA A 361 -29.43 10.07 -4.13
N ALA A 362 -30.21 10.36 -5.17
CA ALA A 362 -29.85 9.96 -6.54
C ALA A 362 -28.67 10.76 -7.11
N GLU A 363 -28.47 11.99 -6.67
CA GLU A 363 -27.35 12.85 -7.07
C GLU A 363 -26.09 12.50 -6.30
N LEU A 364 -26.23 12.09 -5.04
CA LEU A 364 -25.12 11.76 -4.15
C LEU A 364 -24.28 10.61 -4.70
N GLU A 365 -24.91 9.52 -5.17
CA GLU A 365 -24.18 8.40 -5.74
C GLU A 365 -23.38 8.80 -6.97
N ALA A 366 -23.94 9.61 -7.87
CA ALA A 366 -23.25 10.11 -9.06
C ALA A 366 -22.05 11.01 -8.70
N GLU A 367 -22.16 11.85 -7.67
CA GLU A 367 -21.06 12.70 -7.20
C GLU A 367 -19.92 11.85 -6.57
N LEU A 368 -20.28 10.81 -5.83
CA LEU A 368 -19.31 9.88 -5.26
C LEU A 368 -18.57 9.10 -6.34
N ASP A 369 -19.28 8.61 -7.36
CA ASP A 369 -18.68 7.94 -8.52
C ASP A 369 -17.75 8.87 -9.30
N GLY A 370 -18.13 10.17 -9.42
CA GLY A 370 -17.27 11.20 -10.00
C GLY A 370 -15.94 11.35 -9.26
N LEU A 371 -15.96 11.33 -7.92
CA LEU A 371 -14.73 11.38 -7.11
C LEU A 371 -13.90 10.09 -7.23
N ASP A 372 -14.54 8.93 -7.32
CA ASP A 372 -13.84 7.66 -7.55
C ASP A 372 -13.06 7.68 -8.88
N LEU A 373 -13.65 8.23 -9.93
CA LEU A 373 -13.01 8.40 -11.24
C LEU A 373 -11.80 9.36 -11.20
N GLU A 374 -11.86 10.40 -10.37
CA GLU A 374 -10.80 11.42 -10.25
C GLU A 374 -9.80 11.15 -9.11
N ARG A 375 -9.98 10.06 -8.35
CA ARG A 375 -9.13 9.76 -7.19
C ARG A 375 -7.63 9.71 -7.51
N ALA A 376 -7.24 9.15 -8.65
CA ALA A 376 -5.84 9.10 -9.07
C ALA A 376 -5.25 10.49 -9.32
N ASN A 377 -6.03 11.40 -9.92
CA ASN A 377 -5.64 12.78 -10.15
C ASN A 377 -5.58 13.59 -8.85
N LEU A 378 -6.55 13.39 -7.94
CA LEU A 378 -6.54 14.01 -6.61
C LEU A 378 -5.33 13.58 -5.78
N ARG A 379 -4.95 12.28 -5.87
CA ARG A 379 -3.73 11.77 -5.25
C ARG A 379 -2.49 12.44 -5.82
N ALA A 380 -2.36 12.52 -7.14
CA ALA A 380 -1.23 13.17 -7.80
C ALA A 380 -1.13 14.65 -7.45
N ALA A 381 -2.27 15.35 -7.39
CA ALA A 381 -2.33 16.75 -6.97
C ALA A 381 -1.91 16.94 -5.50
N SER A 382 -2.42 16.10 -4.59
CA SER A 382 -2.06 16.12 -3.17
C SER A 382 -0.57 15.85 -2.95
N GLU A 383 -0.01 14.87 -3.66
CA GLU A 383 1.42 14.55 -3.58
C GLU A 383 2.28 15.70 -4.14
N PHE A 384 1.90 16.30 -5.26
CA PHE A 384 2.62 17.45 -5.80
C PHE A 384 2.54 18.68 -4.88
N ALA A 385 1.37 18.94 -4.26
CA ALA A 385 1.23 19.99 -3.25
C ALA A 385 2.22 19.80 -2.09
N ARG A 386 2.40 18.56 -1.64
CA ARG A 386 3.38 18.20 -0.61
C ARG A 386 4.82 18.44 -1.08
N GLN A 387 5.16 18.02 -2.30
CA GLN A 387 6.51 18.16 -2.88
C GLN A 387 6.91 19.63 -3.06
N CYS A 388 5.98 20.49 -3.51
CA CYS A 388 6.26 21.92 -3.69
C CYS A 388 6.02 22.76 -2.44
N GLY A 389 5.59 22.15 -1.32
CA GLY A 389 5.34 22.84 -0.05
C GLY A 389 4.06 23.68 -0.04
N ASP A 390 3.12 23.45 -0.98
CA ASP A 390 1.83 24.16 -1.02
C ASP A 390 0.81 23.50 -0.07
N ALA A 391 1.02 23.74 1.21
CA ALA A 391 0.16 23.19 2.26
C ALA A 391 -1.29 23.72 2.17
N VAL A 392 -1.51 24.91 1.60
CA VAL A 392 -2.85 25.46 1.41
C VAL A 392 -3.63 24.64 0.39
N ALA A 393 -3.03 24.34 -0.77
CA ALA A 393 -3.67 23.50 -1.77
C ALA A 393 -3.89 22.06 -1.25
N ALA A 394 -2.93 21.48 -0.51
CA ALA A 394 -3.10 20.18 0.13
C ALA A 394 -4.29 20.16 1.10
N LEU A 395 -4.45 21.20 1.94
CA LEU A 395 -5.59 21.33 2.87
C LEU A 395 -6.92 21.55 2.14
N ARG A 396 -6.92 22.29 1.03
CA ARG A 396 -8.11 22.49 0.18
C ARG A 396 -8.61 21.17 -0.40
N ILE A 397 -7.70 20.30 -0.88
CA ILE A 397 -8.07 18.98 -1.40
C ILE A 397 -8.53 18.07 -0.26
N ALA A 398 -7.65 17.80 0.72
CA ALA A 398 -7.90 16.80 1.74
C ALA A 398 -9.11 17.15 2.62
N GLY A 399 -9.26 18.41 3.01
CA GLY A 399 -10.33 18.87 3.90
C GLY A 399 -11.75 18.70 3.34
N GLN A 400 -11.91 18.53 2.03
CA GLN A 400 -13.23 18.34 1.41
C GLN A 400 -13.64 16.88 1.27
N LEU A 401 -12.69 15.94 1.43
CA LEU A 401 -12.91 14.54 1.11
C LEU A 401 -13.41 13.70 2.30
N GLY A 402 -13.70 14.33 3.46
CA GLY A 402 -14.09 13.60 4.67
C GLY A 402 -15.38 12.78 4.50
N ARG A 403 -16.42 13.37 3.96
CA ARG A 403 -17.71 12.69 3.72
C ARG A 403 -17.61 11.63 2.61
N TYR A 404 -16.85 11.92 1.54
CA TYR A 404 -16.54 10.94 0.50
C TYR A 404 -15.84 9.71 1.10
N ALA A 405 -14.80 9.94 1.93
CA ALA A 405 -14.09 8.85 2.60
C ALA A 405 -15.02 8.01 3.48
N TYR A 406 -15.91 8.68 4.23
CA TYR A 406 -16.90 8.03 5.09
C TYR A 406 -17.84 7.11 4.30
N LEU A 407 -18.46 7.62 3.25
CA LEU A 407 -19.44 6.86 2.47
C LEU A 407 -18.82 5.73 1.65
N ARG A 408 -17.63 5.93 1.09
CA ARG A 408 -16.91 4.94 0.24
C ARG A 408 -15.93 4.04 0.99
N GLY A 409 -15.66 4.31 2.26
CA GLY A 409 -14.75 3.51 3.09
C GLY A 409 -13.25 3.78 2.85
N HIS A 410 -12.89 4.92 2.24
CA HIS A 410 -11.47 5.29 1.97
C HIS A 410 -10.81 5.97 3.18
N TYR A 411 -11.03 5.46 4.39
CA TYR A 411 -10.66 6.10 5.64
C TYR A 411 -9.17 6.37 5.78
N HIS A 412 -8.35 5.35 5.53
CA HIS A 412 -6.91 5.43 5.78
C HIS A 412 -6.21 6.42 4.83
N GLU A 413 -6.43 6.28 3.54
CA GLU A 413 -5.79 7.10 2.52
C GLU A 413 -6.11 8.58 2.71
N ILE A 414 -7.40 8.91 2.85
CA ILE A 414 -7.83 10.30 2.98
C ILE A 414 -7.41 10.89 4.33
N ARG A 415 -7.49 10.11 5.41
CA ARG A 415 -6.97 10.52 6.72
C ARG A 415 -5.47 10.85 6.64
N GLN A 416 -4.68 10.02 5.97
CA GLN A 416 -3.25 10.27 5.80
C GLN A 416 -3.00 11.59 5.05
N TRP A 417 -3.75 11.87 3.98
CA TRP A 417 -3.62 13.15 3.27
C TRP A 417 -3.95 14.33 4.17
N MET A 418 -5.02 14.22 4.97
CA MET A 418 -5.39 15.26 5.94
C MET A 418 -4.29 15.49 6.98
N ASP A 419 -3.75 14.42 7.57
CA ASP A 419 -2.72 14.50 8.60
C ASP A 419 -1.43 15.14 8.07
N LEU A 420 -0.99 14.74 6.88
CA LEU A 420 0.20 15.33 6.22
C LEU A 420 -0.03 16.80 5.86
N ALA A 421 -1.21 17.16 5.35
CA ALA A 421 -1.54 18.54 5.01
C ALA A 421 -1.61 19.44 6.25
N VAL A 422 -2.18 18.95 7.36
CA VAL A 422 -2.23 19.67 8.65
C VAL A 422 -0.82 19.87 9.21
N ALA A 423 0.01 18.84 9.17
CA ALA A 423 1.39 18.92 9.67
C ALA A 423 2.24 19.95 8.90
N ALA A 424 2.09 19.99 7.56
CA ALA A 424 2.78 20.95 6.70
C ALA A 424 2.19 22.36 6.80
N GLY A 425 0.90 22.49 7.12
CA GLY A 425 0.10 23.71 7.02
C GLY A 425 -0.01 24.53 8.29
N ALA A 426 1.00 24.58 9.16
CA ALA A 426 0.93 25.34 10.42
C ALA A 426 0.60 26.84 10.21
N ALA A 427 1.07 27.44 9.12
CA ALA A 427 0.81 28.83 8.76
C ALA A 427 -0.42 29.02 7.83
N ALA A 428 -1.10 27.95 7.46
CA ALA A 428 -2.25 28.02 6.56
C ALA A 428 -3.47 28.64 7.26
N PRO A 429 -4.47 29.14 6.48
CA PRO A 429 -5.69 29.69 7.04
C PRO A 429 -6.34 28.75 8.06
N PRO A 430 -6.72 29.27 9.24
CA PRO A 430 -7.20 28.42 10.33
C PRO A 430 -8.48 27.62 9.97
N GLY A 431 -9.35 28.14 9.11
CA GLY A 431 -10.55 27.44 8.65
C GLY A 431 -10.25 26.19 7.82
N LEU A 432 -9.22 26.22 6.95
CA LEU A 432 -8.80 25.04 6.19
C LEU A 432 -8.20 23.96 7.10
N ARG A 433 -7.39 24.41 8.07
CA ARG A 433 -6.81 23.51 9.07
C ARG A 433 -7.88 22.86 9.94
N ALA A 434 -8.85 23.67 10.41
CA ALA A 434 -9.96 23.20 11.23
C ALA A 434 -10.77 22.11 10.51
N ARG A 435 -11.09 22.32 9.23
CA ARG A 435 -11.83 21.36 8.41
C ARG A 435 -11.06 20.04 8.23
N ALA A 436 -9.78 20.11 7.90
CA ALA A 436 -8.96 18.91 7.75
C ALA A 436 -8.77 18.15 9.08
N LEU A 437 -8.61 18.86 10.20
CA LEU A 437 -8.56 18.27 11.54
C LEU A 437 -9.88 17.61 11.94
N LEU A 438 -11.02 18.23 11.66
CA LEU A 438 -12.35 17.65 11.89
C LEU A 438 -12.52 16.36 11.06
N GLY A 439 -12.20 16.41 9.77
CA GLY A 439 -12.27 15.24 8.89
C GLY A 439 -11.35 14.11 9.36
N SER A 440 -10.09 14.41 9.63
CA SER A 440 -9.13 13.43 10.15
C SER A 440 -9.54 12.85 11.51
N GLY A 441 -10.10 13.68 12.40
CA GLY A 441 -10.61 13.25 13.71
C GLY A 441 -11.80 12.29 13.56
N ARG A 442 -12.74 12.57 12.65
CA ARG A 442 -13.87 11.69 12.33
C ARG A 442 -13.40 10.36 11.76
N LEU A 443 -12.48 10.39 10.79
CA LEU A 443 -11.94 9.16 10.19
C LEU A 443 -11.14 8.34 11.23
N ALA A 444 -10.45 8.98 12.16
CA ALA A 444 -9.79 8.31 13.27
C ALA A 444 -10.80 7.64 14.22
N HIS A 445 -11.92 8.31 14.54
CA HIS A 445 -13.02 7.76 15.33
C HIS A 445 -13.60 6.50 14.68
N LEU A 446 -13.95 6.57 13.39
CA LEU A 446 -14.47 5.44 12.61
C LEU A 446 -13.51 4.25 12.52
N GLN A 447 -12.22 4.48 12.72
CA GLN A 447 -11.19 3.45 12.82
C GLN A 447 -10.93 2.98 14.26
N CYS A 448 -11.77 3.37 15.22
CA CYS A 448 -11.60 3.11 16.66
C CYS A 448 -10.26 3.60 17.24
N ASP A 449 -9.65 4.63 16.62
CA ASP A 449 -8.40 5.27 17.04
C ASP A 449 -8.72 6.52 17.88
N TYR A 450 -9.30 6.29 19.05
CA TYR A 450 -9.98 7.32 19.83
C TYR A 450 -9.07 8.42 20.38
N GLU A 451 -7.84 8.10 20.80
CA GLU A 451 -6.93 9.11 21.34
C GLU A 451 -6.49 10.13 20.27
N PRO A 452 -6.01 9.73 19.08
CA PRO A 452 -5.80 10.65 17.97
C PRO A 452 -7.08 11.38 17.52
N ALA A 453 -8.25 10.71 17.54
CA ALA A 453 -9.51 11.35 17.20
C ALA A 453 -9.80 12.54 18.13
N VAL A 454 -9.73 12.33 19.45
CA VAL A 454 -9.95 13.40 20.45
C VAL A 454 -8.96 14.54 20.24
N ARG A 455 -7.66 14.26 20.13
CA ARG A 455 -6.66 15.31 19.93
C ARG A 455 -6.93 16.18 18.70
N ARG A 456 -7.33 15.57 17.58
CA ARG A 456 -7.63 16.29 16.33
C ARG A 456 -8.93 17.09 16.43
N LEU A 457 -9.97 16.49 17.03
CA LEU A 457 -11.27 17.13 17.20
C LEU A 457 -11.18 18.32 18.17
N ASP A 458 -10.43 18.20 19.26
CA ASP A 458 -10.19 19.32 20.19
C ASP A 458 -9.41 20.44 19.51
N ALA A 459 -8.39 20.12 18.72
CA ALA A 459 -7.65 21.12 17.95
C ALA A 459 -8.54 21.82 16.90
N ALA A 460 -9.43 21.08 16.23
CA ALA A 460 -10.40 21.64 15.31
C ALA A 460 -11.39 22.57 16.03
N LEU A 461 -11.91 22.12 17.18
CA LEU A 461 -12.85 22.88 18.00
C LEU A 461 -12.27 24.23 18.46
N LEU A 462 -11.01 24.22 18.90
CA LEU A 462 -10.30 25.44 19.28
C LEU A 462 -10.22 26.44 18.10
N LEU A 463 -9.93 25.95 16.91
CA LEU A 463 -9.84 26.78 15.71
C LEU A 463 -11.22 27.32 15.31
N TYR A 464 -12.27 26.49 15.29
CA TYR A 464 -13.62 26.93 14.93
C TYR A 464 -14.18 27.93 15.95
N ARG A 465 -13.93 27.73 17.24
CA ARG A 465 -14.30 28.72 18.27
C ARG A 465 -13.57 30.05 18.08
N ALA A 466 -12.27 30.02 17.77
CA ALA A 466 -11.50 31.22 17.48
C ALA A 466 -11.98 31.98 16.22
N LEU A 467 -12.56 31.24 15.26
CA LEU A 467 -13.16 31.80 14.04
C LEU A 467 -14.61 32.29 14.24
N GLY A 468 -15.24 31.98 15.38
CA GLY A 468 -16.67 32.23 15.59
C GLY A 468 -17.57 31.31 14.74
N ASP A 469 -17.05 30.19 14.23
CA ASP A 469 -17.81 29.24 13.42
C ASP A 469 -18.58 28.30 14.34
N ALA A 470 -19.84 28.59 14.56
CA ALA A 470 -20.74 27.82 15.41
C ALA A 470 -21.04 26.43 14.80
N ALA A 471 -21.24 26.33 13.49
CA ALA A 471 -21.54 25.09 12.79
C ALA A 471 -20.35 24.10 12.86
N GLY A 472 -19.13 24.61 12.60
CA GLY A 472 -17.90 23.81 12.75
C GLY A 472 -17.67 23.37 14.19
N SER A 473 -17.94 24.25 15.17
CA SER A 473 -17.85 23.91 16.61
C SER A 473 -18.86 22.84 17.02
N ALA A 474 -20.12 22.95 16.57
CA ALA A 474 -21.16 21.94 16.80
C ALA A 474 -20.74 20.57 16.22
N SER A 475 -20.23 20.57 14.99
CA SER A 475 -19.73 19.36 14.33
C SER A 475 -18.58 18.66 15.10
N CYS A 476 -17.65 19.45 15.68
CA CYS A 476 -16.58 18.92 16.52
C CYS A 476 -17.13 18.32 17.82
N LEU A 477 -18.06 19.02 18.50
CA LEU A 477 -18.69 18.55 19.73
C LEU A 477 -19.49 17.27 19.53
N GLN A 478 -20.23 17.17 18.42
CA GLN A 478 -20.96 15.95 18.04
C GLN A 478 -19.99 14.77 17.83
N SER A 479 -18.88 15.01 17.14
CA SER A 479 -17.87 13.98 16.92
C SER A 479 -17.16 13.54 18.21
N LEU A 480 -16.83 14.50 19.11
CA LEU A 480 -16.27 14.20 20.43
C LEU A 480 -17.27 13.46 21.31
N GLY A 481 -18.58 13.82 21.21
CA GLY A 481 -19.67 13.11 21.87
C GLY A 481 -19.77 11.66 21.43
N SER A 482 -19.64 11.39 20.12
CA SER A 482 -19.62 10.03 19.58
C SER A 482 -18.42 9.22 20.09
N VAL A 483 -17.22 9.79 20.14
CA VAL A 483 -16.05 9.13 20.74
C VAL A 483 -16.29 8.81 22.22
N ALA A 484 -16.83 9.77 22.99
CA ALA A 484 -17.13 9.56 24.40
C ALA A 484 -18.21 8.46 24.62
N ARG A 485 -19.19 8.37 23.72
CA ARG A 485 -20.22 7.31 23.71
C ARG A 485 -19.60 5.93 23.59
N GLU A 486 -18.76 5.71 22.60
CA GLU A 486 -18.12 4.41 22.35
C GLU A 486 -17.16 4.00 23.46
N GLN A 487 -16.55 4.98 24.13
CA GLN A 487 -15.75 4.75 25.33
C GLN A 487 -16.58 4.55 26.62
N GLY A 488 -17.92 4.49 26.52
CA GLY A 488 -18.82 4.30 27.66
C GLY A 488 -18.98 5.52 28.57
N ARG A 489 -18.48 6.70 28.19
CA ARG A 489 -18.57 7.96 28.93
C ARG A 489 -19.86 8.70 28.57
N TYR A 490 -21.01 8.04 28.81
CA TYR A 490 -22.33 8.48 28.34
C TYR A 490 -22.74 9.87 28.84
N VAL A 491 -22.48 10.18 30.13
CA VAL A 491 -22.77 11.52 30.69
C VAL A 491 -21.99 12.59 29.95
N ARG A 492 -20.71 12.36 29.70
CA ARG A 492 -19.90 13.30 28.92
C ARG A 492 -20.35 13.39 27.48
N SER A 493 -20.76 12.28 26.89
CA SER A 493 -21.30 12.22 25.52
C SER A 493 -22.55 13.09 25.41
N ALA A 494 -23.53 12.89 26.33
CA ALA A 494 -24.75 13.69 26.35
C ALA A 494 -24.47 15.19 26.52
N GLN A 495 -23.54 15.57 27.39
CA GLN A 495 -23.14 16.96 27.57
C GLN A 495 -22.59 17.57 26.27
N LEU A 496 -21.72 16.83 25.57
CA LEU A 496 -21.11 17.29 24.32
C LEU A 496 -22.14 17.42 23.21
N HIS A 497 -23.07 16.47 23.10
CA HIS A 497 -24.15 16.55 22.12
C HIS A 497 -25.14 17.68 22.44
N THR A 498 -25.44 17.95 23.70
CA THR A 498 -26.29 19.08 24.11
C THR A 498 -25.61 20.42 23.81
N GLU A 499 -24.33 20.58 24.17
CA GLU A 499 -23.58 21.80 23.82
C GLU A 499 -23.55 21.99 22.28
N GLY A 500 -23.40 20.89 21.53
CA GLY A 500 -23.47 20.93 20.06
C GLY A 500 -24.84 21.28 19.51
N LEU A 501 -25.93 20.83 20.19
CA LEU A 501 -27.29 21.19 19.85
C LEU A 501 -27.55 22.69 20.06
N ASP A 502 -27.18 23.24 21.22
CA ASP A 502 -27.34 24.66 21.54
C ASP A 502 -26.66 25.57 20.47
N LEU A 503 -25.46 25.16 20.02
CA LEU A 503 -24.75 25.88 18.95
C LEU A 503 -25.41 25.75 17.59
N ALA A 504 -25.96 24.59 17.28
CA ALA A 504 -26.64 24.33 16.00
C ALA A 504 -27.97 25.12 15.92
N GLU A 505 -28.71 25.17 17.03
CA GLU A 505 -29.95 25.99 17.14
C GLU A 505 -29.63 27.45 17.00
N ALA A 506 -28.60 27.96 17.69
CA ALA A 506 -28.14 29.33 17.57
C ALA A 506 -27.68 29.71 16.15
N ALA A 507 -27.14 28.74 15.41
CA ALA A 507 -26.71 28.91 14.01
C ALA A 507 -27.87 28.74 13.01
N GLY A 508 -29.04 28.25 13.43
CA GLY A 508 -30.14 27.89 12.52
C GLY A 508 -29.82 26.70 11.59
N ASP A 509 -28.91 25.83 11.98
CA ASP A 509 -28.53 24.66 11.20
C ASP A 509 -29.43 23.46 11.54
N GLU A 510 -30.58 23.39 10.86
CA GLU A 510 -31.59 22.33 11.06
C GLU A 510 -31.02 20.91 10.88
N ARG A 511 -30.02 20.71 10.02
CA ARG A 511 -29.38 19.39 9.84
C ARG A 511 -28.56 19.01 11.07
N ALA A 512 -27.75 19.95 11.59
CA ALA A 512 -26.96 19.72 12.80
C ALA A 512 -27.86 19.52 14.04
N VAL A 513 -29.01 20.23 14.12
CA VAL A 513 -30.03 20.02 15.15
C VAL A 513 -30.60 18.62 15.08
N ALA A 514 -31.03 18.16 13.89
CA ALA A 514 -31.53 16.80 13.69
C ALA A 514 -30.50 15.75 14.08
N SER A 515 -29.22 15.97 13.71
CA SER A 515 -28.11 15.07 14.06
C SER A 515 -27.88 15.01 15.57
N ALA A 516 -27.95 16.16 16.27
CA ALA A 516 -27.80 16.21 17.72
C ALA A 516 -28.91 15.40 18.43
N HIS A 517 -30.18 15.56 18.03
CA HIS A 517 -31.27 14.76 18.54
C HIS A 517 -31.07 13.25 18.28
N SER A 518 -30.61 12.88 17.07
CA SER A 518 -30.28 11.48 16.75
C SER A 518 -29.20 10.92 17.67
N TYR A 519 -28.11 11.67 17.90
CA TYR A 519 -27.02 11.24 18.79
C TYR A 519 -27.44 11.18 20.28
N LEU A 520 -28.23 12.13 20.75
CA LEU A 520 -28.80 12.11 22.11
C LEU A 520 -29.70 10.89 22.28
N GLY A 521 -30.55 10.62 21.28
CA GLY A 521 -31.37 9.41 21.25
C GLY A 521 -30.55 8.13 21.29
N PHE A 522 -29.44 8.11 20.58
CA PHE A 522 -28.48 6.98 20.57
C PHE A 522 -27.85 6.77 21.96
N VAL A 523 -27.40 7.84 22.62
CA VAL A 523 -26.86 7.76 23.97
C VAL A 523 -27.93 7.26 24.96
N SER A 524 -29.17 7.73 24.84
CA SER A 524 -30.29 7.33 25.73
C SER A 524 -30.60 5.83 25.62
N TRP A 525 -30.68 5.27 24.40
CA TRP A 525 -30.98 3.83 24.26
C TRP A 525 -29.81 2.95 24.73
N LEU A 526 -28.55 3.37 24.55
CA LEU A 526 -27.41 2.64 25.11
C LEU A 526 -27.46 2.56 26.64
N GLN A 527 -28.01 3.61 27.28
CA GLN A 527 -28.22 3.66 28.72
C GLN A 527 -29.48 2.90 29.19
N GLY A 528 -30.34 2.46 28.26
CA GLY A 528 -31.60 1.79 28.55
C GLY A 528 -32.81 2.72 28.74
N ASP A 529 -32.64 4.03 28.52
CA ASP A 529 -33.74 5.00 28.52
C ASP A 529 -34.43 5.05 27.14
N PHE A 530 -35.27 4.07 26.91
CA PHE A 530 -35.95 3.86 25.62
C PHE A 530 -37.02 4.90 25.33
N ASP A 531 -37.61 5.55 26.35
CA ASP A 531 -38.63 6.58 26.17
C ASP A 531 -38.02 7.87 25.65
N THR A 532 -36.96 8.34 26.28
CA THR A 532 -36.21 9.49 25.81
C THR A 532 -35.61 9.23 24.42
N ALA A 533 -35.08 8.04 24.21
CA ALA A 533 -34.52 7.64 22.91
C ALA A 533 -35.56 7.71 21.80
N ALA A 534 -36.76 7.17 22.03
CA ALA A 534 -37.86 7.20 21.06
C ALA A 534 -38.29 8.63 20.72
N ALA A 535 -38.41 9.50 21.74
CA ALA A 535 -38.78 10.90 21.55
C ALA A 535 -37.74 11.66 20.67
N GLN A 536 -36.47 11.57 21.07
CA GLN A 536 -35.34 12.21 20.37
C GLN A 536 -35.22 11.71 18.91
N CYS A 537 -35.25 10.39 18.71
CA CYS A 537 -35.12 9.82 17.37
C CYS A 537 -36.35 10.10 16.48
N THR A 538 -37.55 10.26 17.06
CA THR A 538 -38.74 10.65 16.30
C THR A 538 -38.64 12.10 15.83
N ASP A 539 -38.17 13.01 16.66
CA ASP A 539 -37.93 14.41 16.26
C ASP A 539 -36.86 14.48 15.18
N ALA A 540 -35.73 13.76 15.36
CA ALA A 540 -34.67 13.67 14.35
C ALA A 540 -35.20 13.13 13.01
N LEU A 541 -36.01 12.07 13.03
CA LEU A 541 -36.61 11.48 11.83
C LEU A 541 -37.50 12.48 11.08
N ALA A 542 -38.35 13.23 11.82
CA ALA A 542 -39.20 14.22 11.21
C ALA A 542 -38.40 15.33 10.51
N ARG A 543 -37.35 15.83 11.16
CA ARG A 543 -36.45 16.85 10.61
C ARG A 543 -35.68 16.34 9.39
N PHE A 544 -35.05 15.15 9.46
CA PHE A 544 -34.31 14.58 8.34
C PHE A 544 -35.20 14.31 7.13
N ARG A 545 -36.42 13.85 7.32
CA ARG A 545 -37.42 13.68 6.25
C ARG A 545 -37.78 15.02 5.61
N SER A 546 -37.94 16.09 6.39
CA SER A 546 -38.22 17.44 5.87
C SER A 546 -37.02 17.99 5.06
N LEU A 547 -35.80 17.66 5.46
CA LEU A 547 -34.55 18.03 4.78
C LEU A 547 -34.22 17.12 3.59
N ARG A 548 -35.00 16.05 3.36
CA ARG A 548 -34.72 15.00 2.38
C ARG A 548 -33.34 14.35 2.58
N ASP A 549 -32.87 14.31 3.83
CA ASP A 549 -31.61 13.68 4.20
C ASP A 549 -31.84 12.18 4.38
N VAL A 550 -31.41 11.41 3.37
CA VAL A 550 -31.64 9.94 3.34
C VAL A 550 -30.78 9.24 4.38
N GLU A 551 -29.52 9.67 4.58
CA GLU A 551 -28.60 9.10 5.57
C GLU A 551 -29.14 9.33 6.99
N GLY A 552 -29.48 10.56 7.35
CA GLY A 552 -30.05 10.88 8.66
C GLY A 552 -31.39 10.19 8.91
N THR A 553 -32.20 10.05 7.87
CA THR A 553 -33.46 9.27 7.93
C THR A 553 -33.18 7.82 8.23
N ALA A 554 -32.22 7.18 7.54
CA ALA A 554 -31.85 5.79 7.77
C ALA A 554 -31.34 5.57 9.21
N TRP A 555 -30.47 6.42 9.73
CA TRP A 555 -29.97 6.37 11.10
C TRP A 555 -31.09 6.49 12.15
N SER A 556 -32.02 7.43 11.94
CA SER A 556 -33.15 7.60 12.86
C SER A 556 -34.07 6.38 12.88
N LEU A 557 -34.30 5.77 11.71
CA LEU A 557 -35.09 4.54 11.59
C LEU A 557 -34.38 3.34 12.26
N ILE A 558 -33.03 3.22 12.13
CA ILE A 558 -32.24 2.21 12.84
C ILE A 558 -32.46 2.37 14.35
N SER A 559 -32.26 3.57 14.88
CA SER A 559 -32.38 3.84 16.31
C SER A 559 -33.78 3.54 16.84
N LEU A 560 -34.83 3.93 16.11
CA LEU A 560 -36.23 3.60 16.47
C LEU A 560 -36.51 2.11 16.35
N GLY A 561 -35.94 1.41 15.38
CA GLY A 561 -36.00 -0.04 15.23
C GLY A 561 -35.37 -0.77 16.41
N VAL A 562 -34.19 -0.30 16.86
CA VAL A 562 -33.51 -0.81 18.06
C VAL A 562 -34.38 -0.61 19.31
N VAL A 563 -34.92 0.60 19.52
CA VAL A 563 -35.80 0.89 20.65
C VAL A 563 -37.03 0.00 20.63
N ALA A 564 -37.66 -0.20 19.44
CA ALA A 564 -38.83 -1.10 19.29
C ALA A 564 -38.46 -2.55 19.66
N ARG A 565 -37.26 -3.04 19.25
CA ARG A 565 -36.77 -4.37 19.61
C ARG A 565 -36.64 -4.54 21.14
N TYR A 566 -36.04 -3.57 21.83
CA TYR A 566 -35.91 -3.62 23.29
C TYR A 566 -37.23 -3.53 24.02
N ARG A 567 -38.24 -2.97 23.38
CA ARG A 567 -39.63 -2.98 23.87
C ARG A 567 -40.38 -4.24 23.47
N SER A 568 -39.76 -5.21 22.80
CA SER A 568 -40.42 -6.43 22.28
C SER A 568 -41.48 -6.16 21.22
N GLU A 569 -41.46 -5.00 20.55
CA GLU A 569 -42.31 -4.62 19.42
C GLU A 569 -41.69 -5.13 18.10
N LEU A 570 -41.56 -6.48 17.96
CA LEU A 570 -40.70 -7.08 16.90
C LEU A 570 -41.19 -6.75 15.48
N ASP A 571 -42.46 -6.73 15.19
CA ASP A 571 -43.01 -6.38 13.87
C ASP A 571 -42.70 -4.95 13.50
N ARG A 572 -42.85 -4.03 14.45
CA ARG A 572 -42.54 -2.62 14.27
C ARG A 572 -41.04 -2.42 14.06
N SER A 573 -40.23 -3.10 14.84
CA SER A 573 -38.77 -3.09 14.68
C SER A 573 -38.38 -3.58 13.27
N SER A 574 -38.90 -4.70 12.83
CA SER A 574 -38.67 -5.27 11.51
C SER A 574 -39.06 -4.30 10.37
N ALA A 575 -40.19 -3.64 10.48
CA ALA A 575 -40.67 -2.68 9.49
C ALA A 575 -39.71 -1.45 9.37
N LEU A 576 -39.37 -0.85 10.51
CA LEU A 576 -38.46 0.32 10.58
C LEU A 576 -37.07 -0.03 10.03
N LEU A 577 -36.52 -1.17 10.41
CA LEU A 577 -35.21 -1.62 9.97
C LEU A 577 -35.17 -2.00 8.48
N THR A 578 -36.27 -2.55 7.95
CA THR A 578 -36.40 -2.86 6.52
C THR A 578 -36.51 -1.59 5.68
N GLU A 579 -37.25 -0.58 6.15
CA GLU A 579 -37.28 0.74 5.50
C GLU A 579 -35.88 1.36 5.47
N SER A 580 -35.16 1.36 6.61
CA SER A 580 -33.81 1.87 6.71
C SER A 580 -32.82 1.12 5.80
N LEU A 581 -32.91 -0.21 5.73
CA LEU A 581 -32.06 -1.02 4.86
C LEU A 581 -32.25 -0.65 3.39
N GLY A 582 -33.50 -0.41 2.97
CA GLY A 582 -33.82 0.03 1.62
C GLY A 582 -33.17 1.39 1.31
N LEU A 583 -33.30 2.35 2.23
CA LEU A 583 -32.68 3.67 2.10
C LEU A 583 -31.13 3.60 2.08
N SER A 584 -30.56 2.84 3.00
CA SER A 584 -29.10 2.67 3.08
C SER A 584 -28.50 2.06 1.79
N ARG A 585 -29.23 1.09 1.21
CA ARG A 585 -28.84 0.48 -0.08
C ARG A 585 -28.92 1.46 -1.24
N SER A 586 -29.90 2.36 -1.24
CA SER A 586 -30.11 3.32 -2.33
C SER A 586 -29.01 4.37 -2.45
N ILE A 587 -28.25 4.60 -1.38
CA ILE A 587 -27.11 5.56 -1.35
C ILE A 587 -25.75 4.87 -1.13
N GLY A 588 -25.71 3.54 -1.16
CA GLY A 588 -24.47 2.79 -0.91
C GLY A 588 -23.92 2.97 0.51
N PHE A 589 -24.77 3.29 1.49
CA PHE A 589 -24.38 3.56 2.87
C PHE A 589 -24.08 2.26 3.62
N ARG A 590 -22.81 1.84 3.58
CA ARG A 590 -22.36 0.53 4.03
C ARG A 590 -22.55 0.31 5.53
N GLU A 591 -22.25 1.31 6.35
CA GLU A 591 -22.41 1.24 7.80
C GLU A 591 -23.89 1.03 8.18
N GLY A 592 -24.80 1.81 7.58
CA GLY A 592 -26.26 1.66 7.81
C GLY A 592 -26.78 0.29 7.38
N ILE A 593 -26.26 -0.28 6.27
CA ILE A 593 -26.59 -1.65 5.85
C ILE A 593 -26.17 -2.65 6.92
N ALA A 594 -24.93 -2.56 7.44
CA ALA A 594 -24.42 -3.45 8.46
C ALA A 594 -25.23 -3.41 9.76
N TRP A 595 -25.57 -2.21 10.22
CA TRP A 595 -26.44 -2.01 11.39
C TRP A 595 -27.83 -2.61 11.18
N CYS A 596 -28.45 -2.40 10.02
CA CYS A 596 -29.75 -2.98 9.71
C CYS A 596 -29.71 -4.52 9.71
N GLU A 597 -28.70 -5.12 9.08
CA GLU A 597 -28.55 -6.58 9.05
C GLU A 597 -28.34 -7.15 10.46
N GLU A 598 -27.56 -6.49 11.33
CA GLU A 598 -27.40 -6.89 12.73
C GLU A 598 -28.74 -6.87 13.48
N GLN A 599 -29.44 -5.73 13.47
CA GLN A 599 -30.65 -5.57 14.25
C GLN A 599 -31.80 -6.44 13.71
N LEU A 600 -31.91 -6.64 12.39
CA LEU A 600 -32.82 -7.61 11.78
C LEU A 600 -32.45 -9.05 12.14
N GLY A 601 -31.17 -9.35 12.29
CA GLY A 601 -30.68 -10.63 12.81
C GLY A 601 -31.17 -10.87 14.24
N LEU A 602 -31.05 -9.87 15.12
CA LEU A 602 -31.54 -9.95 16.50
C LEU A 602 -33.07 -10.05 16.60
N VAL A 603 -33.79 -9.35 15.72
CA VAL A 603 -35.28 -9.51 15.61
C VAL A 603 -35.62 -10.93 15.18
N ALA A 604 -34.90 -11.50 14.21
CA ALA A 604 -35.11 -12.88 13.78
C ALA A 604 -34.80 -13.89 14.90
N LEU A 605 -33.74 -13.67 15.65
CA LEU A 605 -33.37 -14.49 16.82
C LEU A 605 -34.48 -14.45 17.87
N ALA A 606 -34.96 -13.27 18.24
CA ALA A 606 -36.06 -13.08 19.19
C ALA A 606 -37.39 -13.72 18.69
N GLY A 607 -37.61 -13.80 17.38
CA GLY A 607 -38.72 -14.48 16.73
C GLY A 607 -38.53 -15.99 16.55
N GLY A 608 -37.42 -16.59 17.00
CA GLY A 608 -37.08 -18.01 16.85
C GLY A 608 -36.58 -18.42 15.46
N ALA A 609 -36.37 -17.50 14.54
CA ALA A 609 -35.86 -17.78 13.19
C ALA A 609 -34.30 -17.81 13.18
N VAL A 610 -33.72 -18.76 13.90
CA VAL A 610 -32.27 -18.87 14.17
C VAL A 610 -31.42 -18.97 12.92
N PRO A 611 -31.74 -19.75 11.88
CA PRO A 611 -30.95 -19.78 10.65
C PRO A 611 -30.88 -18.41 9.97
N GLN A 612 -31.98 -17.65 9.96
CA GLN A 612 -32.01 -16.30 9.38
C GLN A 612 -31.19 -15.30 10.21
N ALA A 613 -31.26 -15.41 11.54
CA ALA A 613 -30.47 -14.62 12.46
C ALA A 613 -28.95 -14.79 12.17
N SER A 614 -28.51 -16.05 12.10
CA SER A 614 -27.09 -16.37 11.82
C SER A 614 -26.62 -15.78 10.49
N VAL A 615 -27.40 -15.92 9.42
CA VAL A 615 -27.04 -15.38 8.08
C VAL A 615 -26.90 -13.86 8.13
N ARG A 616 -27.85 -13.16 8.76
CA ARG A 616 -27.83 -11.69 8.84
C ARG A 616 -26.69 -11.17 9.72
N LEU A 617 -26.46 -11.76 10.87
CA LEU A 617 -25.38 -11.37 11.78
C LEU A 617 -24.00 -11.61 11.14
N ARG A 618 -23.82 -12.72 10.41
CA ARG A 618 -22.59 -12.95 9.64
C ARG A 618 -22.40 -11.93 8.51
N ALA A 619 -23.46 -11.53 7.83
CA ALA A 619 -23.42 -10.49 6.81
C ALA A 619 -23.05 -9.12 7.42
N SER A 620 -23.63 -8.78 8.58
CA SER A 620 -23.28 -7.58 9.33
C SER A 620 -21.81 -7.60 9.76
N TYR A 621 -21.36 -8.69 10.38
CA TYR A 621 -19.95 -8.85 10.77
C TYR A 621 -18.99 -8.65 9.60
N ALA A 622 -19.27 -9.28 8.45
CA ALA A 622 -18.45 -9.16 7.25
C ALA A 622 -18.34 -7.70 6.78
N THR A 623 -19.45 -6.95 6.85
CA THR A 623 -19.46 -5.53 6.45
C THR A 623 -18.74 -4.66 7.48
N HIS A 624 -18.96 -4.83 8.80
CA HIS A 624 -18.22 -4.11 9.83
C HIS A 624 -16.71 -4.42 9.79
N ARG A 625 -16.34 -5.65 9.45
CA ARG A 625 -14.96 -6.04 9.20
C ARG A 625 -14.34 -5.29 8.01
N GLU A 626 -15.06 -5.18 6.90
CA GLU A 626 -14.61 -4.39 5.74
C GLU A 626 -14.48 -2.90 6.09
N LEU A 627 -15.37 -2.37 6.93
CA LEU A 627 -15.33 -1.00 7.44
C LEU A 627 -14.32 -0.82 8.58
N ARG A 628 -13.87 -1.90 9.23
CA ARG A 628 -12.98 -1.93 10.39
C ARG A 628 -13.54 -1.32 11.65
N ASP A 629 -14.81 -1.34 11.76
CA ASP A 629 -15.52 -0.94 12.97
C ASP A 629 -15.40 -2.05 14.03
N ARG A 630 -14.27 -2.04 14.73
CA ARG A 630 -13.97 -3.00 15.79
C ARG A 630 -14.97 -2.94 16.94
N TRP A 631 -15.55 -1.77 17.18
CA TRP A 631 -16.56 -1.62 18.21
C TRP A 631 -17.80 -2.44 17.89
N ARG A 632 -18.32 -2.34 16.66
CA ARG A 632 -19.49 -3.16 16.24
C ARG A 632 -19.13 -4.61 15.99
N MET A 633 -17.95 -4.90 15.46
CA MET A 633 -17.50 -6.29 15.33
C MET A 633 -17.57 -7.03 16.66
N ALA A 634 -17.15 -6.40 17.77
CA ALA A 634 -17.22 -7.00 19.11
C ALA A 634 -18.68 -7.30 19.52
N SER A 635 -19.61 -6.34 19.30
CA SER A 635 -21.04 -6.57 19.62
C SER A 635 -21.66 -7.69 18.78
N VAL A 636 -21.38 -7.71 17.46
CA VAL A 636 -21.90 -8.77 16.58
C VAL A 636 -21.34 -10.16 16.94
N LEU A 637 -20.10 -10.25 17.42
CA LEU A 637 -19.53 -11.50 17.92
C LEU A 637 -20.26 -12.00 19.20
N GLU A 638 -20.66 -11.07 20.09
CA GLU A 638 -21.50 -11.41 21.26
C GLU A 638 -22.89 -11.88 20.84
N ASP A 639 -23.48 -11.24 19.83
CA ASP A 639 -24.76 -11.66 19.25
C ASP A 639 -24.68 -13.06 18.59
N LEU A 640 -23.61 -13.32 17.86
CA LEU A 640 -23.34 -14.65 17.29
C LEU A 640 -23.08 -15.70 18.37
N ALA A 641 -22.44 -15.33 19.50
CA ALA A 641 -22.27 -16.21 20.64
C ALA A 641 -23.64 -16.61 21.25
N ALA A 642 -24.61 -15.70 21.26
CA ALA A 642 -25.95 -16.00 21.69
C ALA A 642 -26.69 -16.93 20.70
N VAL A 643 -26.47 -16.75 19.38
CA VAL A 643 -27.04 -17.63 18.32
C VAL A 643 -26.53 -19.07 18.46
N GLU A 644 -25.26 -19.28 18.79
CA GLU A 644 -24.68 -20.63 18.97
C GLU A 644 -25.37 -21.41 20.10
N LEU A 645 -26.02 -20.77 21.08
CA LEU A 645 -26.67 -21.40 22.19
C LEU A 645 -28.15 -21.76 21.94
N VAL A 646 -28.63 -21.56 20.70
CA VAL A 646 -30.00 -21.84 20.31
C VAL A 646 -30.00 -22.77 19.09
N THR A 647 -30.77 -23.88 19.17
CA THR A 647 -30.92 -24.80 18.03
C THR A 647 -31.68 -24.16 16.87
N ALA A 648 -31.62 -24.76 15.68
CA ALA A 648 -32.36 -24.28 14.51
C ALA A 648 -33.89 -24.23 14.75
N GLU A 649 -34.40 -25.02 15.69
CA GLU A 649 -35.80 -25.07 16.10
C GLU A 649 -36.14 -24.08 17.23
N GLY A 650 -35.20 -23.24 17.64
CA GLY A 650 -35.38 -22.22 18.68
C GLY A 650 -35.35 -22.76 20.11
N GLN A 651 -34.79 -23.96 20.32
CA GLN A 651 -34.62 -24.54 21.67
C GLN A 651 -33.20 -24.28 22.16
N PRO A 652 -33.00 -24.23 23.50
CA PRO A 652 -31.65 -24.10 24.03
C PRO A 652 -30.73 -25.23 23.54
N ALA A 653 -29.57 -24.88 23.01
CA ALA A 653 -28.57 -25.86 22.64
C ALA A 653 -27.96 -26.50 23.88
N ALA A 654 -27.91 -27.84 23.89
CA ALA A 654 -27.37 -28.63 24.99
C ALA A 654 -26.02 -29.29 24.65
N ASP A 655 -25.53 -29.08 23.45
CA ASP A 655 -24.28 -29.69 23.01
C ASP A 655 -23.04 -28.88 23.44
N PRO A 656 -21.98 -29.53 23.90
CA PRO A 656 -20.78 -28.86 24.36
C PRO A 656 -20.02 -28.07 23.26
N VAL A 657 -20.23 -28.40 21.98
CA VAL A 657 -19.60 -27.73 20.83
C VAL A 657 -20.12 -26.30 20.71
N SER A 658 -21.45 -26.14 20.71
CA SER A 658 -22.13 -24.84 20.69
C SER A 658 -21.72 -23.98 21.89
N GLY A 659 -21.66 -24.56 23.09
CA GLY A 659 -21.20 -23.88 24.28
C GLY A 659 -19.76 -23.40 24.17
N ALA A 660 -18.84 -24.22 23.65
CA ALA A 660 -17.43 -23.87 23.49
C ALA A 660 -17.25 -22.76 22.45
N ARG A 661 -17.97 -22.80 21.33
CA ARG A 661 -17.96 -21.74 20.32
C ARG A 661 -18.48 -20.42 20.88
N SER A 662 -19.57 -20.46 21.62
CA SER A 662 -20.12 -19.28 22.28
C SER A 662 -19.09 -18.66 23.24
N ALA A 663 -18.50 -19.46 24.15
CA ALA A 663 -17.48 -18.98 25.08
C ALA A 663 -16.24 -18.40 24.39
N TYR A 664 -15.81 -19.03 23.29
CA TYR A 664 -14.70 -18.52 22.47
C TYR A 664 -15.03 -17.17 21.84
N LEU A 665 -16.19 -17.01 21.21
CA LEU A 665 -16.64 -15.75 20.60
C LEU A 665 -16.73 -14.63 21.65
N LEU A 666 -17.25 -14.91 22.86
CA LEU A 666 -17.25 -13.98 23.97
C LEU A 666 -15.84 -13.55 24.39
N GLY A 667 -14.87 -14.47 24.36
CA GLY A 667 -13.47 -14.18 24.63
C GLY A 667 -12.87 -13.24 23.57
N VAL A 668 -13.12 -13.51 22.27
CA VAL A 668 -12.67 -12.66 21.16
C VAL A 668 -13.26 -11.26 21.25
N ALA A 669 -14.58 -11.16 21.47
CA ALA A 669 -15.27 -9.87 21.63
C ALA A 669 -14.69 -9.04 22.79
N HIS A 670 -14.40 -9.69 23.92
CA HIS A 670 -13.78 -9.05 25.08
C HIS A 670 -12.37 -8.52 24.74
N ALA A 671 -11.52 -9.32 24.11
CA ALA A 671 -10.19 -8.89 23.69
C ALA A 671 -10.23 -7.70 22.72
N MET A 672 -11.22 -7.68 21.80
CA MET A 672 -11.41 -6.56 20.90
C MET A 672 -11.80 -5.27 21.63
N ARG A 673 -12.74 -5.35 22.60
CA ARG A 673 -13.14 -4.19 23.39
C ARG A 673 -11.98 -3.63 24.22
N ASP A 674 -11.19 -4.51 24.85
CA ASP A 674 -10.00 -4.11 25.60
C ASP A 674 -8.96 -3.43 24.70
N ALA A 675 -8.74 -3.96 23.51
CA ALA A 675 -7.76 -3.42 22.56
C ALA A 675 -8.10 -1.99 22.09
N ILE A 676 -9.39 -1.65 22.01
CA ILE A 676 -9.86 -0.32 21.58
C ILE A 676 -10.29 0.56 22.77
N GLY A 677 -10.27 0.03 24.01
CA GLY A 677 -10.63 0.78 25.22
C GLY A 677 -12.12 1.11 25.31
N THR A 678 -12.99 0.20 24.89
CA THR A 678 -14.46 0.34 24.97
C THR A 678 -15.06 -0.62 26.00
N VAL A 679 -16.26 -0.29 26.46
CA VAL A 679 -16.99 -1.09 27.45
C VAL A 679 -18.31 -1.57 26.87
N LEU A 680 -18.83 -2.67 27.41
CA LEU A 680 -20.16 -3.18 27.06
C LEU A 680 -21.24 -2.16 27.47
N ALA A 681 -22.15 -1.86 26.55
CA ALA A 681 -23.21 -0.90 26.77
C ALA A 681 -24.19 -1.39 27.84
N PRO A 682 -24.75 -0.51 28.70
CA PRO A 682 -25.72 -0.89 29.73
C PRO A 682 -26.92 -1.70 29.19
N CYS A 683 -27.45 -1.36 28.03
CA CYS A 683 -28.59 -2.07 27.44
C CYS A 683 -28.24 -3.48 26.95
N GLU A 684 -26.96 -3.74 26.61
CA GLU A 684 -26.46 -5.03 26.11
C GLU A 684 -26.06 -5.99 27.26
N ARG A 685 -25.83 -5.46 28.47
CA ARG A 685 -25.30 -6.25 29.62
C ARG A 685 -26.15 -7.46 29.96
N ARG A 686 -27.47 -7.30 30.00
CA ARG A 686 -28.39 -8.41 30.32
C ARG A 686 -28.25 -9.54 29.32
N GLN A 687 -28.29 -9.25 28.03
CA GLN A 687 -28.11 -10.25 26.98
C GLN A 687 -26.75 -10.95 27.09
N HIS A 688 -25.70 -10.19 27.36
CA HIS A 688 -24.35 -10.73 27.56
C HIS A 688 -24.31 -11.68 28.77
N GLU A 689 -24.85 -11.24 29.93
CA GLU A 689 -24.91 -12.03 31.18
C GLU A 689 -25.73 -13.33 30.97
N ASP A 690 -26.87 -13.27 30.28
CA ASP A 690 -27.67 -14.40 29.93
C ASP A 690 -26.94 -15.39 29.00
N THR A 691 -26.18 -14.88 28.02
CA THR A 691 -25.36 -15.68 27.10
C THR A 691 -24.23 -16.39 27.87
N VAL A 692 -23.52 -15.67 28.74
CA VAL A 692 -22.45 -16.21 29.60
C VAL A 692 -23.01 -17.31 30.53
N ALA A 693 -24.16 -17.05 31.18
CA ALA A 693 -24.80 -18.02 32.08
C ALA A 693 -25.22 -19.29 31.31
N SER A 694 -25.77 -19.15 30.10
CA SER A 694 -26.17 -20.26 29.25
C SER A 694 -25.00 -21.10 28.77
N ALA A 695 -23.93 -20.45 28.30
CA ALA A 695 -22.70 -21.16 27.90
C ALA A 695 -22.05 -21.92 29.07
N ARG A 696 -22.01 -21.30 30.28
CA ARG A 696 -21.54 -21.96 31.50
C ARG A 696 -22.41 -23.15 31.90
N ALA A 697 -23.72 -23.04 31.76
CA ALA A 697 -24.64 -24.13 32.06
C ALA A 697 -24.42 -25.36 31.14
N VAL A 698 -24.07 -25.13 29.89
CA VAL A 698 -23.77 -26.17 28.90
C VAL A 698 -22.40 -26.80 29.12
N LEU A 699 -21.35 -26.00 29.41
CA LEU A 699 -19.96 -26.46 29.49
C LEU A 699 -19.48 -26.87 30.87
N GLY A 700 -20.01 -26.24 31.92
CA GLY A 700 -19.37 -26.16 33.23
C GLY A 700 -18.29 -25.06 33.28
N GLU A 701 -17.95 -24.61 34.50
CA GLU A 701 -17.09 -23.44 34.74
C GLU A 701 -15.70 -23.57 34.11
N GLU A 702 -15.04 -24.72 34.34
CA GLU A 702 -13.65 -24.96 33.87
C GLU A 702 -13.53 -24.94 32.35
N ALA A 703 -14.43 -25.61 31.63
CA ALA A 703 -14.41 -25.67 30.18
C ALA A 703 -14.81 -24.33 29.54
N PHE A 704 -15.77 -23.64 30.15
CA PHE A 704 -16.15 -22.29 29.73
C PHE A 704 -14.97 -21.33 29.83
N GLU A 705 -14.29 -21.29 30.97
CA GLU A 705 -13.16 -20.38 31.15
C GLU A 705 -11.98 -20.72 30.22
N ALA A 706 -11.71 -22.03 29.99
CA ALA A 706 -10.69 -22.46 29.04
C ALA A 706 -11.01 -21.99 27.60
N ALA A 707 -12.26 -22.15 27.16
CA ALA A 707 -12.70 -21.70 25.84
C ALA A 707 -12.62 -20.18 25.69
N ARG A 708 -13.08 -19.44 26.72
CA ARG A 708 -13.02 -17.98 26.77
C ARG A 708 -11.58 -17.46 26.74
N GLN A 709 -10.66 -18.09 27.47
CA GLN A 709 -9.23 -17.74 27.46
C GLN A 709 -8.60 -17.93 26.08
N LEU A 710 -8.96 -18.99 25.36
CA LEU A 710 -8.52 -19.16 23.97
C LEU A 710 -9.03 -18.05 23.08
N GLY A 711 -10.28 -17.62 23.24
CA GLY A 711 -10.82 -16.47 22.53
C GLY A 711 -10.09 -15.15 22.85
N LEU A 712 -9.71 -14.94 24.11
CA LEU A 712 -8.89 -13.77 24.50
C LEU A 712 -7.50 -13.76 23.85
N LEU A 713 -6.97 -14.92 23.50
CA LEU A 713 -5.65 -15.09 22.87
C LEU A 713 -5.73 -15.17 21.34
N ALA A 714 -6.93 -15.18 20.77
CA ALA A 714 -7.12 -15.26 19.31
C ALA A 714 -6.44 -14.09 18.60
N GLN A 715 -5.65 -14.41 17.57
CA GLN A 715 -4.96 -13.42 16.75
C GLN A 715 -5.84 -12.91 15.61
N ASP A 716 -6.73 -13.75 15.12
CA ASP A 716 -7.68 -13.46 14.05
C ASP A 716 -9.12 -13.80 14.49
N PRO A 717 -10.01 -12.78 14.58
CA PRO A 717 -11.41 -13.01 14.90
C PRO A 717 -12.14 -13.89 13.88
N ASP A 718 -11.65 -13.96 12.63
CA ASP A 718 -12.30 -14.69 11.53
C ASP A 718 -12.17 -16.21 11.66
N GLU A 719 -11.07 -16.69 12.26
CA GLU A 719 -10.89 -18.12 12.56
C GLU A 719 -12.05 -18.70 13.41
N ALA A 720 -12.68 -17.84 14.20
CA ALA A 720 -13.80 -18.20 15.06
C ALA A 720 -15.09 -18.51 14.28
N LEU A 721 -15.28 -17.90 13.12
CA LEU A 721 -16.53 -17.98 12.35
C LEU A 721 -16.53 -19.08 11.28
N ASP A 722 -15.36 -19.48 10.77
CA ASP A 722 -15.20 -20.35 9.61
C ASP A 722 -14.75 -21.80 9.96
N GLY A 723 -14.49 -22.11 11.24
CA GLY A 723 -14.05 -23.44 11.66
C GLY A 723 -15.13 -24.52 11.36
N PRO A 724 -14.76 -25.70 10.80
CA PRO A 724 -15.68 -26.82 10.61
C PRO A 724 -16.20 -27.28 11.96
N ALA A 725 -17.52 -27.60 12.02
CA ALA A 725 -18.06 -28.32 13.16
C ALA A 725 -17.31 -29.67 13.27
N PRO A 726 -16.66 -29.99 14.40
CA PRO A 726 -15.97 -31.26 14.53
C PRO A 726 -17.00 -32.38 14.67
N ASP A 727 -16.89 -33.41 13.84
CA ASP A 727 -17.52 -34.72 14.05
C ASP A 727 -16.87 -35.36 15.28
N GLY A 728 -17.39 -35.07 16.47
CA GLY A 728 -16.90 -35.61 17.72
C GLY A 728 -17.49 -36.99 17.99
N PRO A 729 -16.76 -37.93 18.60
CA PRO A 729 -17.32 -39.22 19.00
C PRO A 729 -18.37 -39.05 20.10
N ALA A 730 -19.49 -39.65 19.95
CA ALA A 730 -20.69 -39.57 20.78
C ALA A 730 -20.54 -39.98 22.30
N HIS A 731 -19.34 -40.15 22.79
CA HIS A 731 -19.04 -40.63 24.16
C HIS A 731 -17.91 -39.87 24.89
N ALA A 732 -17.55 -38.64 24.44
CA ALA A 732 -16.55 -37.84 25.13
C ALA A 732 -17.18 -37.09 26.33
N THR A 733 -16.45 -36.93 27.43
CA THR A 733 -16.87 -36.04 28.52
C THR A 733 -16.96 -34.59 28.02
N PRO A 734 -17.80 -33.70 28.62
CA PRO A 734 -17.95 -32.31 28.17
C PRO A 734 -16.59 -31.55 28.05
N ALA A 735 -15.65 -31.83 28.95
CA ALA A 735 -14.31 -31.25 28.90
C ALA A 735 -13.44 -31.77 27.73
N THR A 736 -13.55 -33.06 27.40
CA THR A 736 -12.81 -33.67 26.27
C THR A 736 -13.43 -33.31 24.93
N ALA A 737 -14.73 -33.16 24.84
CA ALA A 737 -15.43 -32.65 23.66
C ALA A 737 -15.13 -31.16 23.42
N ALA A 738 -15.16 -30.35 24.47
CA ALA A 738 -14.76 -28.94 24.42
C ALA A 738 -13.30 -28.80 23.97
N MET A 739 -12.38 -29.60 24.48
CA MET A 739 -10.97 -29.57 24.10
C MET A 739 -10.75 -30.04 22.63
N ALA A 740 -11.50 -31.04 22.16
CA ALA A 740 -11.47 -31.47 20.75
C ALA A 740 -11.98 -30.36 19.80
N VAL A 741 -13.05 -29.65 20.19
CA VAL A 741 -13.60 -28.50 19.47
C VAL A 741 -12.62 -27.34 19.45
N LEU A 742 -12.01 -27.04 20.59
CA LEU A 742 -11.01 -26.00 20.75
C LEU A 742 -9.76 -26.30 19.92
N THR A 743 -9.39 -27.59 19.82
CA THR A 743 -8.27 -28.05 18.96
C THR A 743 -8.63 -28.00 17.46
N ALA A 744 -9.92 -28.01 17.10
CA ALA A 744 -10.40 -27.92 15.73
C ALA A 744 -10.74 -26.47 15.31
N LEU A 745 -11.11 -25.61 16.25
CA LEU A 745 -11.37 -24.17 16.04
C LEU A 745 -10.06 -23.36 15.95
N VAL A 746 -9.01 -23.76 16.63
CA VAL A 746 -7.66 -23.31 16.36
C VAL A 746 -7.16 -24.24 15.24
N PRO A 747 -6.98 -23.79 13.98
CA PRO A 747 -6.21 -24.54 13.04
C PRO A 747 -4.82 -24.63 13.68
N VAL A 748 -4.59 -25.69 14.44
CA VAL A 748 -3.26 -26.17 14.67
C VAL A 748 -2.82 -26.56 13.26
N LYS A 749 -2.23 -25.60 12.54
CA LYS A 749 -1.21 -25.94 11.58
C LYS A 749 -0.41 -26.98 12.34
N PRO A 750 -0.40 -28.27 11.87
CA PRO A 750 0.31 -29.30 12.62
C PRO A 750 1.64 -28.66 12.93
N PRO A 751 2.06 -28.55 14.18
CA PRO A 751 3.31 -27.89 14.48
C PRO A 751 4.26 -28.53 13.48
N ALA A 752 4.82 -27.71 12.59
CA ALA A 752 5.98 -28.15 11.83
C ALA A 752 6.82 -28.78 12.93
N PRO A 753 7.12 -30.13 12.84
CA PRO A 753 7.56 -30.93 13.96
C PRO A 753 8.44 -30.03 14.78
N ALA A 754 8.02 -29.78 16.03
CA ALA A 754 8.53 -28.68 16.83
C ALA A 754 10.03 -28.80 16.64
N PRO A 755 10.70 -27.77 16.09
CA PRO A 755 12.14 -27.87 16.02
C PRO A 755 12.50 -28.26 17.43
N ASP A 756 12.97 -29.50 17.61
CA ASP A 756 13.36 -30.03 18.93
C ASP A 756 13.81 -28.80 19.71
N HIS A 757 13.20 -28.55 20.89
CA HIS A 757 13.69 -27.50 21.77
C HIS A 757 15.14 -27.84 21.98
N ARG A 758 15.97 -27.41 21.02
CA ARG A 758 17.41 -27.51 21.13
C ARG A 758 17.70 -26.52 22.25
N VAL A 759 17.80 -27.07 23.43
CA VAL A 759 18.56 -26.46 24.49
C VAL A 759 19.92 -26.26 23.82
N ALA A 760 20.15 -25.02 23.31
CA ALA A 760 21.46 -24.64 22.82
C ALA A 760 22.43 -25.02 23.92
N GLU A 761 23.44 -25.87 23.64
CA GLU A 761 24.48 -26.13 24.62
C GLU A 761 24.96 -24.77 25.14
N PRO A 762 25.20 -24.61 26.43
CA PRO A 762 25.50 -23.34 27.05
C PRO A 762 26.64 -22.52 26.39
N ASP A 763 27.45 -23.15 25.54
CA ASP A 763 28.62 -22.58 24.85
C ASP A 763 28.49 -22.52 23.32
N SER A 764 27.28 -22.55 22.75
CA SER A 764 27.09 -22.42 21.31
C SER A 764 27.55 -21.03 20.80
N LEU A 765 28.40 -21.01 19.78
CA LEU A 765 28.91 -19.80 19.14
C LEU A 765 27.78 -19.06 18.38
N LEU A 766 27.50 -17.82 18.74
CA LEU A 766 26.59 -16.95 17.98
C LEU A 766 27.38 -16.15 16.91
N SER A 767 27.10 -16.42 15.65
CA SER A 767 27.71 -15.69 14.54
C SER A 767 26.69 -14.74 13.91
N VAL A 768 27.00 -13.44 13.95
CA VAL A 768 26.16 -12.35 13.41
C VAL A 768 26.87 -11.70 12.25
N ARG A 769 26.27 -11.76 11.07
CA ARG A 769 26.76 -11.06 9.88
C ARG A 769 25.82 -9.91 9.57
N ALA A 770 26.38 -8.72 9.47
CA ALA A 770 25.66 -7.48 9.22
C ALA A 770 26.27 -6.64 8.07
N LEU A 771 27.46 -7.02 7.56
CA LEU A 771 28.14 -6.37 6.43
C LEU A 771 27.86 -7.14 5.13
N GLY A 772 26.88 -6.71 4.37
CA GLY A 772 26.31 -7.40 3.22
C GLY A 772 25.00 -8.08 3.56
N THR A 773 24.74 -9.27 2.99
CA THR A 773 23.54 -10.04 3.31
C THR A 773 23.53 -10.45 4.77
N ALA A 774 22.55 -9.93 5.52
CA ALA A 774 22.47 -10.12 6.96
C ALA A 774 22.03 -11.54 7.31
N SER A 775 22.80 -12.23 8.18
CA SER A 775 22.47 -13.57 8.70
C SER A 775 22.84 -13.70 10.17
N VAL A 776 22.15 -14.61 10.85
CA VAL A 776 22.38 -14.97 12.25
C VAL A 776 22.46 -16.47 12.34
N ARG A 777 23.54 -17.01 12.94
CA ARG A 777 23.73 -18.45 13.13
C ARG A 777 24.04 -18.74 14.59
N LEU A 778 23.47 -19.81 15.11
CA LEU A 778 23.76 -20.32 16.45
C LEU A 778 24.37 -21.73 16.30
N GLY A 779 25.67 -21.86 16.58
CA GLY A 779 26.45 -23.04 16.22
C GLY A 779 26.42 -23.24 14.70
N GLU A 780 26.04 -24.45 14.25
CA GLU A 780 25.91 -24.80 12.83
C GLU A 780 24.56 -24.42 12.21
N VAL A 781 23.60 -23.91 13.00
CA VAL A 781 22.23 -23.63 12.53
C VAL A 781 22.08 -22.16 12.15
N GLU A 782 21.66 -21.89 10.93
CA GLU A 782 21.25 -20.56 10.51
C GLU A 782 19.81 -20.28 10.93
N LEU A 783 19.60 -19.15 11.63
CA LEU A 783 18.26 -18.71 12.03
C LEU A 783 17.58 -18.05 10.82
N THR A 784 16.53 -18.68 10.35
CA THR A 784 15.73 -18.26 9.20
C THR A 784 14.61 -17.29 9.62
N ALA A 785 13.85 -16.74 8.69
CA ALA A 785 12.71 -15.88 8.98
C ALA A 785 11.65 -16.59 9.87
N ALA A 786 11.56 -17.93 9.79
CA ALA A 786 10.62 -18.71 10.59
C ALA A 786 10.99 -18.80 12.09
N ASP A 787 12.25 -18.60 12.43
CA ASP A 787 12.73 -18.64 13.82
C ASP A 787 12.44 -17.34 14.57
N TRP A 788 12.13 -16.29 13.83
CA TRP A 788 11.74 -14.97 14.36
C TRP A 788 10.24 -14.78 14.23
N SER A 789 9.54 -14.58 15.32
CA SER A 789 8.08 -14.39 15.33
C SER A 789 7.63 -13.22 14.45
N TYR A 790 8.49 -12.19 14.34
CA TYR A 790 8.32 -11.01 13.48
C TYR A 790 9.66 -10.25 13.35
N ALA A 791 9.75 -9.21 12.52
CA ALA A 791 11.02 -8.57 12.16
C ALA A 791 11.74 -7.86 13.32
N LYS A 792 11.03 -7.27 14.29
CA LYS A 792 11.61 -6.42 15.35
C LYS A 792 12.56 -7.13 16.33
N PRO A 793 12.35 -8.39 16.77
CA PRO A 793 13.35 -9.11 17.57
C PRO A 793 14.69 -9.27 16.87
N ARG A 794 14.68 -9.56 15.57
CA ARG A 794 15.90 -9.64 14.75
C ARG A 794 16.59 -8.28 14.60
N GLU A 795 15.82 -7.24 14.36
CA GLU A 795 16.30 -5.86 14.28
C GLU A 795 16.90 -5.40 15.62
N LEU A 796 16.25 -5.75 16.73
CA LEU A 796 16.76 -5.50 18.09
C LEU A 796 18.09 -6.20 18.34
N LEU A 797 18.29 -7.44 17.87
CA LEU A 797 19.57 -8.14 17.96
C LEU A 797 20.67 -7.35 17.24
N PHE A 798 20.46 -6.99 15.99
CA PHE A 798 21.44 -6.22 15.23
C PHE A 798 21.76 -4.88 15.90
N LEU A 799 20.75 -4.19 16.43
CA LEU A 799 20.95 -2.93 17.14
C LEU A 799 21.80 -3.13 18.42
N LEU A 800 21.53 -4.17 19.22
CA LEU A 800 22.26 -4.44 20.46
C LEU A 800 23.69 -4.92 20.24
N VAL A 801 23.92 -5.76 19.22
CA VAL A 801 25.24 -6.30 18.89
C VAL A 801 26.16 -5.21 18.33
N THR A 802 25.63 -4.29 17.51
CA THR A 802 26.43 -3.29 16.79
C THR A 802 26.43 -1.91 17.44
N SER A 803 25.86 -1.77 18.64
CA SER A 803 25.75 -0.50 19.37
C SER A 803 26.25 -0.60 20.82
N PRO A 804 26.63 0.50 21.46
CA PRO A 804 26.88 0.54 22.89
C PRO A 804 25.59 0.34 23.70
N PRO A 805 25.67 0.05 25.04
CA PRO A 805 24.49 -0.12 25.89
C PRO A 805 23.51 1.04 25.81
N ARG A 806 22.20 0.72 25.60
CA ARG A 806 21.13 1.70 25.38
C ARG A 806 20.05 1.64 26.45
N THR A 807 19.48 2.79 26.79
CA THR A 807 18.31 2.85 27.66
C THR A 807 17.06 2.36 26.93
N ARG A 808 16.00 2.08 27.67
CA ARG A 808 14.68 1.70 27.13
C ARG A 808 14.15 2.74 26.13
N GLU A 809 14.28 4.03 26.46
CA GLU A 809 13.85 5.12 25.59
C GLU A 809 14.65 5.16 24.29
N GLN A 810 15.97 4.98 24.36
CA GLN A 810 16.84 4.96 23.20
C GLN A 810 16.56 3.79 22.25
N LEU A 811 16.25 2.60 22.80
CA LEU A 811 15.82 1.46 22.00
C LEU A 811 14.46 1.71 21.37
N GLY A 812 13.57 2.35 22.14
CA GLY A 812 12.26 2.70 21.67
C GLY A 812 12.26 3.68 20.51
N THR A 813 12.95 4.78 20.65
CA THR A 813 13.10 5.77 19.58
C THR A 813 13.73 5.16 18.31
N ALA A 814 14.64 4.20 18.47
CA ALA A 814 15.29 3.54 17.34
C ALA A 814 14.36 2.54 16.61
N LEU A 815 13.61 1.73 17.35
CA LEU A 815 12.84 0.61 16.78
C LEU A 815 11.36 0.92 16.56
N TRP A 816 10.78 1.84 17.36
CA TRP A 816 9.37 2.22 17.34
C TRP A 816 9.21 3.72 17.61
N PRO A 817 9.69 4.59 16.71
CA PRO A 817 9.64 6.05 16.89
C PRO A 817 8.21 6.59 17.06
N GLU A 818 7.21 5.83 16.60
CA GLU A 818 5.78 6.19 16.63
C GLU A 818 5.07 5.81 17.93
N LEU A 819 5.68 4.99 18.83
CA LEU A 819 5.01 4.51 20.02
C LEU A 819 5.16 5.46 21.22
N SER A 820 4.10 5.57 22.03
CA SER A 820 4.12 6.28 23.31
C SER A 820 4.98 5.53 24.34
N ARG A 821 5.46 6.24 25.37
CA ARG A 821 6.32 5.65 26.43
C ARG A 821 5.73 4.41 27.08
N GLN A 822 4.40 4.34 27.23
CA GLN A 822 3.73 3.22 27.88
C GLN A 822 3.63 2.01 26.93
N GLN A 823 3.29 2.22 25.67
CA GLN A 823 3.24 1.20 24.61
C GLN A 823 4.63 0.63 24.31
N LEU A 824 5.64 1.47 24.33
CA LEU A 824 7.04 1.12 24.12
C LEU A 824 7.55 0.09 25.14
N GLY A 825 7.03 0.13 26.38
CA GLY A 825 7.33 -0.87 27.37
C GLY A 825 6.92 -2.27 26.94
N ASN A 826 5.71 -2.41 26.54
CA ASN A 826 5.14 -3.69 26.15
C ASN A 826 5.80 -4.21 24.85
N ALA A 827 5.98 -3.33 23.84
CA ALA A 827 6.65 -3.68 22.60
C ALA A 827 8.09 -4.17 22.81
N LEU A 828 8.88 -3.45 23.62
CA LEU A 828 10.25 -3.86 23.94
C LEU A 828 10.30 -5.16 24.76
N HIS A 829 9.40 -5.34 25.75
CA HIS A 829 9.34 -6.58 26.53
C HIS A 829 9.00 -7.78 25.64
N THR A 830 8.05 -7.61 24.72
CA THR A 830 7.69 -8.64 23.74
C THR A 830 8.85 -8.96 22.81
N ALA A 831 9.49 -7.93 22.22
CA ALA A 831 10.65 -8.14 21.36
C ALA A 831 11.83 -8.81 22.07
N LEU A 832 12.11 -8.45 23.32
CA LEU A 832 13.14 -9.10 24.14
C LEU A 832 12.81 -10.56 24.47
N ARG A 833 11.54 -10.87 24.76
CA ARG A 833 11.10 -12.24 24.98
C ARG A 833 11.30 -13.08 23.74
N GLU A 834 10.86 -12.60 22.58
CA GLU A 834 10.99 -13.31 21.32
C GLU A 834 12.47 -13.43 20.88
N LEU A 835 13.28 -12.40 21.08
CA LEU A 835 14.72 -12.46 20.85
C LEU A 835 15.38 -13.56 21.69
N ARG A 836 15.07 -13.61 22.99
CA ARG A 836 15.59 -14.63 23.92
C ARG A 836 15.13 -16.04 23.53
N ARG A 837 13.89 -16.17 23.07
CA ARG A 837 13.36 -17.43 22.55
C ARG A 837 14.10 -17.89 21.30
N ALA A 838 14.31 -16.99 20.31
CA ALA A 838 14.99 -17.30 19.07
C ALA A 838 16.47 -17.72 19.29
N LEU A 839 17.14 -17.11 20.27
CA LEU A 839 18.53 -17.45 20.65
C LEU A 839 18.64 -18.61 21.66
N GLY A 840 17.52 -19.13 22.15
CA GLY A 840 17.49 -20.26 23.07
C GLY A 840 18.01 -20.00 24.48
N ASP A 841 18.50 -18.79 24.79
CA ASP A 841 19.06 -18.43 26.09
C ASP A 841 18.81 -16.94 26.42
N PRO A 842 18.25 -16.65 27.61
CA PRO A 842 17.96 -15.27 28.04
C PRO A 842 19.20 -14.43 28.32
N GLU A 843 20.37 -15.05 28.57
CA GLU A 843 21.59 -14.35 28.96
C GLU A 843 22.32 -13.63 27.80
N TRP A 844 21.87 -13.81 26.55
CA TRP A 844 22.41 -13.03 25.43
C TRP A 844 22.13 -11.52 25.53
N VAL A 845 21.12 -11.12 26.30
CA VAL A 845 20.80 -9.71 26.52
C VAL A 845 20.82 -9.40 28.01
N VAL A 846 21.76 -8.55 28.41
CA VAL A 846 21.97 -8.11 29.80
C VAL A 846 21.28 -6.77 30.01
N TYR A 847 20.62 -6.65 31.15
CA TYR A 847 20.11 -5.37 31.66
C TYR A 847 20.88 -4.98 32.92
N SER A 848 21.66 -3.90 32.85
CA SER A 848 22.48 -3.40 33.94
C SER A 848 22.56 -1.87 33.91
N GLY A 849 22.46 -1.23 35.08
CA GLY A 849 22.54 0.23 35.17
C GLY A 849 21.50 1.00 34.37
N GLY A 850 20.27 0.44 34.19
CA GLY A 850 19.21 1.08 33.42
C GLY A 850 19.34 0.94 31.90
N LYS A 851 20.28 0.13 31.40
CA LYS A 851 20.56 -0.06 29.99
C LYS A 851 20.54 -1.54 29.57
N TYR A 852 20.10 -1.77 28.37
CA TYR A 852 20.19 -3.07 27.68
C TYR A 852 21.46 -3.13 26.85
N SER A 853 22.13 -4.28 26.86
CA SER A 853 23.33 -4.54 26.07
C SER A 853 23.39 -5.98 25.63
N PHE A 854 24.05 -6.23 24.53
CA PHE A 854 24.45 -7.57 24.11
C PHE A 854 25.52 -8.13 25.07
N ASN A 855 25.39 -9.38 25.44
CA ASN A 855 26.34 -10.03 26.35
C ASN A 855 27.60 -10.48 25.63
N ARG A 856 28.63 -9.64 25.61
CA ARG A 856 29.89 -9.89 24.94
C ARG A 856 30.81 -10.88 25.65
N THR A 857 30.44 -11.37 26.84
CA THR A 857 31.22 -12.40 27.58
C THR A 857 30.96 -13.82 27.05
N ARG A 858 29.88 -13.99 26.27
CA ARG A 858 29.58 -15.26 25.62
C ARG A 858 30.30 -15.42 24.31
N PRO A 859 30.55 -16.67 23.86
CA PRO A 859 31.16 -16.93 22.54
C PRO A 859 30.33 -16.34 21.40
N HIS A 860 30.86 -15.34 20.75
CA HIS A 860 30.19 -14.70 19.62
C HIS A 860 31.18 -14.18 18.58
N GLU A 861 30.72 -14.09 17.35
CA GLU A 861 31.42 -13.46 16.22
C GLU A 861 30.48 -12.44 15.58
N CYS A 862 30.99 -11.21 15.35
CA CYS A 862 30.31 -10.15 14.62
C CYS A 862 31.25 -9.58 13.58
N ASP A 863 30.80 -9.52 12.32
CA ASP A 863 31.60 -8.99 11.24
C ASP A 863 31.85 -7.49 11.39
N VAL A 864 30.93 -6.73 11.95
CA VAL A 864 31.13 -5.30 12.27
C VAL A 864 32.25 -5.13 13.32
N ASP A 865 32.22 -5.94 14.39
CA ASP A 865 33.27 -5.91 15.42
C ASP A 865 34.64 -6.32 14.84
N ALA A 866 34.66 -7.32 13.97
CA ALA A 866 35.88 -7.78 13.29
C ALA A 866 36.43 -6.69 12.35
N PHE A 867 35.58 -5.99 11.62
CA PHE A 867 35.92 -4.86 10.76
C PHE A 867 36.51 -3.69 11.57
N GLU A 868 35.84 -3.27 12.64
CA GLU A 868 36.27 -2.15 13.47
C GLU A 868 37.54 -2.45 14.27
N SER A 869 37.67 -3.68 14.76
CA SER A 869 38.90 -4.14 15.44
C SER A 869 40.08 -4.14 14.50
N ALA A 870 39.90 -4.58 13.25
CA ALA A 870 40.94 -4.57 12.23
C ALA A 870 41.40 -3.13 11.88
N LEU A 871 40.44 -2.18 11.75
CA LEU A 871 40.76 -0.77 11.52
C LEU A 871 41.47 -0.12 12.71
N THR A 872 41.04 -0.47 13.92
CA THR A 872 41.69 0.03 15.17
C THR A 872 43.11 -0.50 15.28
N ALA A 873 43.32 -1.77 14.95
CA ALA A 873 44.68 -2.35 14.93
C ALA A 873 45.61 -1.70 13.89
N ALA A 874 45.03 -1.34 12.73
CA ALA A 874 45.76 -0.62 11.68
C ALA A 874 46.21 0.80 12.09
N SER A 875 45.46 1.43 13.00
CA SER A 875 45.68 2.81 13.45
C SER A 875 46.67 2.93 14.63
N ARG A 876 47.10 1.80 15.21
CA ARG A 876 48.05 1.81 16.34
C ARG A 876 49.46 2.30 15.89
N PRO A 877 50.10 3.18 16.65
CA PRO A 877 51.49 3.62 16.36
C PRO A 877 52.42 2.41 16.27
N ARG A 878 53.38 2.47 15.37
CA ARG A 878 54.40 1.44 15.16
C ARG A 878 55.19 1.23 16.46
N PRO A 879 55.35 0.01 16.96
CA PRO A 879 56.28 -0.25 18.06
C PRO A 879 57.70 0.07 17.63
N ALA A 880 58.53 0.54 18.58
CA ALA A 880 59.93 0.88 18.33
C ALA A 880 60.69 -0.29 17.74
N ALA A 881 61.70 0.00 16.84
CA ALA A 881 62.41 -0.97 16.04
C ALA A 881 62.93 -2.17 16.88
N GLY A 882 62.40 -3.37 16.62
CA GLY A 882 62.85 -4.63 17.22
C GLY A 882 61.81 -5.72 17.37
N GLU A 883 60.54 -5.40 17.32
CA GLU A 883 59.49 -6.44 17.43
C GLU A 883 58.84 -6.74 16.06
N ALA A 884 58.71 -8.03 15.71
CA ALA A 884 58.10 -8.51 14.46
C ALA A 884 56.56 -8.30 14.46
N GLY A 885 56.13 -7.02 14.44
CA GLY A 885 54.76 -6.62 14.24
C GLY A 885 54.53 -6.19 12.80
N GLY A 886 53.78 -6.92 12.03
CA GLY A 886 53.41 -6.54 10.67
C GLY A 886 52.75 -5.16 10.62
N GLY A 887 53.19 -4.29 9.68
CA GLY A 887 52.67 -2.92 9.50
C GLY A 887 51.15 -2.88 9.27
N PRO A 888 50.57 -1.70 9.08
CA PRO A 888 49.10 -1.52 8.98
C PRO A 888 48.41 -2.30 7.85
N LEU A 889 49.15 -2.67 6.80
CA LEU A 889 48.64 -3.31 5.59
C LEU A 889 47.88 -4.63 5.85
N PRO A 890 48.36 -5.60 6.64
CA PRO A 890 47.63 -6.83 6.92
C PRO A 890 46.27 -6.60 7.63
N HIS A 891 46.25 -5.61 8.55
CA HIS A 891 45.05 -5.25 9.28
C HIS A 891 44.03 -4.57 8.37
N LEU A 892 44.44 -3.64 7.52
CA LEU A 892 43.56 -3.01 6.53
C LEU A 892 43.03 -4.03 5.50
N GLN A 893 43.86 -4.95 5.03
CA GLN A 893 43.44 -6.02 4.14
C GLN A 893 42.40 -6.94 4.79
N ARG A 894 42.55 -7.23 6.10
CA ARG A 894 41.57 -7.99 6.87
C ARG A 894 40.25 -7.22 6.98
N ALA A 895 40.28 -5.90 7.29
CA ALA A 895 39.10 -5.08 7.31
C ALA A 895 38.39 -5.11 5.94
N VAL A 896 39.11 -4.89 4.85
CA VAL A 896 38.54 -4.92 3.49
C VAL A 896 37.97 -6.29 3.11
N ALA A 897 38.52 -7.40 3.60
CA ALA A 897 38.02 -8.74 3.36
C ALA A 897 36.72 -9.06 4.11
N VAL A 898 36.55 -8.48 5.30
CA VAL A 898 35.34 -8.67 6.13
C VAL A 898 34.16 -7.88 5.59
N TYR A 899 34.38 -6.71 4.99
CA TYR A 899 33.31 -5.89 4.42
C TYR A 899 32.85 -6.46 3.07
N ARG A 900 31.70 -7.15 3.08
CA ARG A 900 31.14 -7.84 1.89
C ARG A 900 30.05 -7.05 1.19
N GLY A 901 29.59 -5.95 1.79
CA GLY A 901 28.54 -5.06 1.29
C GLY A 901 28.04 -4.15 2.38
N ASP A 902 27.09 -3.30 2.05
CA ASP A 902 26.56 -2.30 2.97
C ASP A 902 25.93 -2.93 4.23
N PHE A 903 26.01 -2.19 5.33
CA PHE A 903 25.47 -2.59 6.62
C PHE A 903 23.96 -2.90 6.52
N LEU A 904 23.57 -4.14 6.87
CA LEU A 904 22.22 -4.69 6.80
C LEU A 904 21.58 -4.55 5.40
N ALA A 905 22.35 -4.85 4.35
CA ALA A 905 21.83 -4.85 2.98
C ALA A 905 20.66 -5.86 2.84
N GLY A 906 19.55 -5.40 2.25
CA GLY A 906 18.36 -6.22 2.01
C GLY A 906 17.48 -6.49 3.25
N VAL A 907 17.80 -5.90 4.42
CA VAL A 907 16.95 -5.98 5.62
C VAL A 907 16.19 -4.69 5.79
N ALA A 908 14.87 -4.78 5.97
CA ALA A 908 14.05 -3.64 6.37
C ALA A 908 14.36 -3.26 7.82
N VAL A 909 15.05 -2.13 8.01
CA VAL A 909 15.45 -1.59 9.32
C VAL A 909 15.03 -0.14 9.43
N GLY A 910 14.84 0.34 10.66
CA GLY A 910 14.51 1.74 10.94
C GLY A 910 15.63 2.72 10.58
N GLU A 911 15.33 4.02 10.68
CA GLU A 911 16.26 5.11 10.37
C GLU A 911 17.59 5.05 11.14
N TRP A 912 17.63 4.39 12.31
CA TRP A 912 18.83 4.22 13.13
C TRP A 912 20.01 3.57 12.38
N ALA A 913 19.68 2.71 11.40
CA ALA A 913 20.70 1.99 10.63
C ALA A 913 21.34 2.85 9.54
N HIS A 914 20.70 3.92 9.07
CA HIS A 914 21.20 4.77 8.00
C HIS A 914 22.52 5.46 8.37
N ALA A 915 22.54 6.14 9.52
CA ALA A 915 23.74 6.82 9.98
C ALA A 915 24.92 5.83 10.18
N ARG A 916 24.61 4.62 10.69
CA ARG A 916 25.60 3.57 10.90
C ARG A 916 26.11 2.99 9.57
N ARG A 917 25.25 2.81 8.59
CA ARG A 917 25.58 2.36 7.22
C ARG A 917 26.57 3.34 6.56
N GLU A 918 26.25 4.61 6.59
CA GLU A 918 27.09 5.66 6.03
C GLU A 918 28.46 5.79 6.74
N GLU A 919 28.49 5.62 8.06
CA GLU A 919 29.74 5.62 8.81
C GLU A 919 30.64 4.44 8.41
N LEU A 920 30.09 3.20 8.38
CA LEU A 920 30.85 2.01 8.03
C LEU A 920 31.32 2.03 6.57
N ARG A 921 30.47 2.54 5.67
CA ARG A 921 30.80 2.75 4.25
C ARG A 921 32.00 3.67 4.07
N ARG A 922 31.98 4.85 4.67
CA ARG A 922 33.11 5.81 4.61
C ARG A 922 34.40 5.23 5.19
N ARG A 923 34.30 4.45 6.28
CA ARG A 923 35.48 3.80 6.88
C ARG A 923 36.02 2.70 5.96
N PHE A 924 35.19 1.98 5.26
CA PHE A 924 35.60 0.98 4.26
C PHE A 924 36.32 1.64 3.04
N GLU A 925 35.78 2.71 2.49
CA GLU A 925 36.38 3.48 1.42
C GLU A 925 37.76 4.02 1.83
N SER A 926 37.86 4.59 3.03
CA SER A 926 39.13 5.04 3.57
C SER A 926 40.17 3.91 3.71
N ALA A 927 39.71 2.71 4.10
CA ALA A 927 40.56 1.52 4.19
C ALA A 927 41.04 1.06 2.82
N LEU A 928 40.20 1.07 1.78
CA LEU A 928 40.57 0.73 0.41
C LEU A 928 41.62 1.69 -0.16
N LEU A 929 41.41 2.99 0.04
CA LEU A 929 42.39 4.00 -0.37
C LEU A 929 43.72 3.83 0.37
N ALA A 930 43.69 3.55 1.68
CA ALA A 930 44.93 3.30 2.46
C ALA A 930 45.64 2.03 1.99
N VAL A 931 44.95 0.95 1.68
CA VAL A 931 45.52 -0.28 1.10
C VAL A 931 46.22 0.05 -0.24
N GLY A 932 45.52 0.78 -1.12
CA GLY A 932 46.07 1.20 -2.42
C GLY A 932 47.35 2.02 -2.26
N ARG A 933 47.34 3.02 -1.39
CA ARG A 933 48.51 3.89 -1.12
C ARG A 933 49.72 3.11 -0.54
N LEU A 934 49.44 2.18 0.39
CA LEU A 934 50.50 1.34 0.97
C LEU A 934 51.11 0.38 -0.09
N HIS A 935 50.31 -0.15 -0.99
CA HIS A 935 50.80 -0.93 -2.12
C HIS A 935 51.60 -0.08 -3.10
N ALA A 936 51.07 1.11 -3.47
CA ALA A 936 51.79 2.04 -4.36
C ALA A 936 53.14 2.48 -3.77
N GLY A 937 53.15 2.87 -2.50
CA GLY A 937 54.40 3.26 -1.81
C GLY A 937 55.41 2.13 -1.64
N ALA A 938 54.96 0.88 -1.73
CA ALA A 938 55.83 -0.32 -1.73
C ALA A 938 56.24 -0.78 -3.15
N GLY A 939 55.94 0.00 -4.21
CA GLY A 939 56.23 -0.32 -5.59
C GLY A 939 55.31 -1.43 -6.21
N ARG A 940 54.30 -1.92 -5.47
CA ARG A 940 53.37 -2.98 -5.94
C ARG A 940 52.19 -2.36 -6.68
N LEU A 941 52.51 -1.67 -7.80
CA LEU A 941 51.54 -0.84 -8.52
C LEU A 941 50.29 -1.63 -9.01
N GLN A 942 50.45 -2.90 -9.43
CA GLN A 942 49.32 -3.71 -9.87
C GLN A 942 48.31 -4.02 -8.74
N ALA A 943 48.85 -4.25 -7.52
CA ALA A 943 48.01 -4.46 -6.34
C ALA A 943 47.31 -3.16 -5.89
N ALA A 944 47.98 -2.00 -6.08
CA ALA A 944 47.39 -0.70 -5.85
C ALA A 944 46.25 -0.40 -6.84
N VAL A 945 46.44 -0.69 -8.12
CA VAL A 945 45.40 -0.56 -9.16
C VAL A 945 44.16 -1.37 -8.78
N THR A 946 44.31 -2.60 -8.30
CA THR A 946 43.18 -3.44 -7.87
C THR A 946 42.42 -2.80 -6.69
N ALA A 947 43.11 -2.24 -5.70
CA ALA A 947 42.52 -1.58 -4.55
C ALA A 947 41.76 -0.30 -4.95
N PHE A 948 42.38 0.55 -5.81
CA PHE A 948 41.75 1.79 -6.26
C PHE A 948 40.58 1.55 -7.19
N ARG A 949 40.61 0.55 -8.06
CA ARG A 949 39.45 0.15 -8.87
C ARG A 949 38.27 -0.29 -8.01
N ARG A 950 38.54 -1.09 -6.98
CA ARG A 950 37.49 -1.50 -6.05
C ARG A 950 36.92 -0.31 -5.27
N ALA A 951 37.74 0.71 -4.94
CA ALA A 951 37.27 1.95 -4.32
C ALA A 951 36.33 2.73 -5.27
N ILE A 952 36.66 2.80 -6.56
CA ILE A 952 35.87 3.47 -7.60
C ILE A 952 34.57 2.68 -7.88
N GLU A 953 34.60 1.35 -7.89
CA GLU A 953 33.41 0.50 -8.04
C GLU A 953 32.42 0.73 -6.90
N HIS A 954 32.93 1.03 -5.69
CA HIS A 954 32.10 1.30 -4.50
C HIS A 954 31.61 2.75 -4.44
N GLU A 955 32.45 3.72 -4.79
CA GLU A 955 32.13 5.16 -4.85
C GLU A 955 32.68 5.78 -6.16
N PRO A 956 31.85 5.76 -7.22
CA PRO A 956 32.27 6.20 -8.54
C PRO A 956 32.67 7.69 -8.63
N LEU A 957 32.25 8.53 -7.69
CA LEU A 957 32.54 9.96 -7.68
C LEU A 957 33.76 10.31 -6.82
N ASN A 958 34.46 9.32 -6.28
CA ASN A 958 35.67 9.55 -5.46
C ASN A 958 36.87 9.94 -6.32
N GLU A 959 37.02 11.22 -6.64
CA GLU A 959 38.14 11.74 -7.44
C GLU A 959 39.52 11.39 -6.90
N SER A 960 39.69 11.22 -5.58
CA SER A 960 40.97 10.80 -5.00
C SER A 960 41.36 9.41 -5.46
N ALA A 961 40.40 8.46 -5.51
CA ALA A 961 40.63 7.11 -6.02
C ALA A 961 41.02 7.13 -7.51
N HIS A 962 40.37 7.95 -8.32
CA HIS A 962 40.67 8.12 -9.74
C HIS A 962 42.08 8.69 -9.97
N ARG A 963 42.48 9.71 -9.21
CA ARG A 963 43.82 10.28 -9.30
C ARG A 963 44.93 9.27 -8.96
N GLU A 964 44.75 8.55 -7.87
CA GLU A 964 45.71 7.51 -7.46
C GLU A 964 45.79 6.37 -8.49
N LEU A 965 44.65 5.97 -9.06
CA LEU A 965 44.59 4.97 -10.13
C LEU A 965 45.31 5.42 -11.38
N MET A 966 45.11 6.67 -11.83
CA MET A 966 45.82 7.26 -12.99
C MET A 966 47.33 7.34 -12.74
N THR A 967 47.73 7.69 -11.52
CA THR A 967 49.13 7.72 -11.13
C THR A 967 49.79 6.34 -11.15
N CYS A 968 49.05 5.30 -10.71
CA CYS A 968 49.55 3.94 -10.76
C CYS A 968 49.68 3.41 -12.20
N TRP A 969 48.76 3.76 -13.10
CA TRP A 969 48.90 3.38 -14.54
C TRP A 969 50.06 4.09 -15.22
N ASP A 970 50.32 5.37 -14.91
CA ASP A 970 51.53 6.05 -15.41
C ASP A 970 52.78 5.36 -14.93
N GLY A 971 52.86 4.99 -13.65
CA GLY A 971 53.98 4.23 -13.08
C GLY A 971 54.16 2.83 -13.66
N LEU A 972 53.11 2.24 -14.26
CA LEU A 972 53.17 0.97 -15.00
C LEU A 972 53.50 1.15 -16.49
N GLY A 973 53.66 2.37 -16.99
CA GLY A 973 53.88 2.68 -18.40
C GLY A 973 52.57 2.68 -19.25
N GLU A 974 51.40 2.62 -18.62
CA GLU A 974 50.08 2.64 -19.25
C GLU A 974 49.50 4.08 -19.31
N THR A 975 50.33 5.09 -19.61
CA THR A 975 49.95 6.50 -19.56
C THR A 975 48.74 6.82 -20.44
N ALA A 976 48.66 6.22 -21.64
CA ALA A 976 47.51 6.40 -22.54
C ALA A 976 46.18 5.92 -21.91
N ARG A 977 46.25 4.93 -21.04
CA ARG A 977 45.07 4.42 -20.30
C ARG A 977 44.63 5.42 -19.21
N ALA A 978 45.60 5.99 -18.50
CA ALA A 978 45.32 7.03 -17.50
C ALA A 978 44.67 8.27 -18.13
N VAL A 979 45.13 8.69 -19.31
CA VAL A 979 44.54 9.83 -20.05
C VAL A 979 43.10 9.54 -20.50
N ARG A 980 42.79 8.34 -20.99
CA ARG A 980 41.43 7.96 -21.35
C ARG A 980 40.49 7.93 -20.13
N HIS A 981 40.95 7.41 -19.02
CA HIS A 981 40.20 7.33 -17.79
C HIS A 981 39.81 8.70 -17.21
N TYR A 982 40.59 9.73 -17.43
CA TYR A 982 40.20 11.10 -17.11
C TYR A 982 38.95 11.53 -17.90
N GLY A 983 38.87 11.22 -19.19
CA GLY A 983 37.68 11.53 -20.00
C GLY A 983 36.42 10.79 -19.49
N GLU A 984 36.58 9.54 -19.03
CA GLU A 984 35.51 8.79 -18.40
C GLU A 984 35.02 9.45 -17.08
N LEU A 985 35.96 9.89 -16.25
CA LEU A 985 35.65 10.61 -15.01
C LEU A 985 35.02 11.97 -15.28
N GLU A 986 35.52 12.74 -16.22
CA GLU A 986 34.94 14.04 -16.59
C GLU A 986 33.50 13.90 -17.08
N ALA A 987 33.23 12.91 -17.91
CA ALA A 987 31.90 12.60 -18.38
C ALA A 987 30.98 12.17 -17.22
N LEU A 988 31.46 11.34 -16.30
CA LEU A 988 30.71 10.87 -15.15
C LEU A 988 30.34 12.02 -14.20
N LEU A 989 31.29 12.92 -13.89
CA LEU A 989 31.06 14.08 -13.03
C LEU A 989 30.09 15.08 -13.66
N ALA A 990 30.18 15.28 -14.99
CA ALA A 990 29.28 16.14 -15.72
C ALA A 990 27.83 15.58 -15.74
N ASP A 991 27.70 14.27 -15.95
CA ASP A 991 26.40 13.60 -16.06
C ASP A 991 25.68 13.49 -14.71
N GLN A 992 26.38 13.09 -13.64
CA GLN A 992 25.75 12.80 -12.35
C GLN A 992 25.64 14.00 -11.40
N VAL A 993 26.60 14.93 -11.47
CA VAL A 993 26.68 16.04 -10.50
C VAL A 993 26.72 17.42 -11.18
N GLY A 994 26.94 17.48 -12.48
CA GLY A 994 27.01 18.74 -13.25
C GLY A 994 28.25 19.58 -12.94
N VAL A 995 29.34 18.97 -12.42
CA VAL A 995 30.60 19.66 -12.04
C VAL A 995 31.76 19.20 -12.90
N ARG A 996 32.78 20.03 -12.99
CA ARG A 996 34.09 19.66 -13.60
C ARG A 996 34.96 18.96 -12.57
N PRO A 997 35.94 18.12 -13.01
CA PRO A 997 36.90 17.51 -12.10
C PRO A 997 37.66 18.56 -11.29
N ALA A 998 38.11 18.18 -10.10
CA ALA A 998 38.86 19.04 -9.21
C ALA A 998 40.18 19.54 -9.86
N PRO A 999 40.70 20.73 -9.49
CA PRO A 999 41.88 21.31 -10.07
C PRO A 999 43.12 20.38 -10.05
N GLU A 1000 43.26 19.57 -9.00
CA GLU A 1000 44.33 18.59 -8.83
C GLU A 1000 44.20 17.43 -9.85
N THR A 1001 42.98 17.03 -10.19
CA THR A 1001 42.69 15.99 -11.17
C THR A 1001 43.00 16.48 -12.59
N ILE A 1002 42.59 17.69 -12.89
CA ILE A 1002 42.93 18.39 -14.17
C ILE A 1002 44.43 18.53 -14.31
N ALA A 1003 45.13 19.01 -13.28
CA ALA A 1003 46.56 19.17 -13.31
C ALA A 1003 47.34 17.85 -13.50
N LEU A 1004 46.82 16.74 -12.95
CA LEU A 1004 47.38 15.41 -13.21
C LEU A 1004 47.19 15.00 -14.66
N HIS A 1005 45.97 15.20 -15.21
CA HIS A 1005 45.68 14.88 -16.61
C HIS A 1005 46.60 15.62 -17.59
N GLU A 1006 46.79 16.94 -17.42
CA GLU A 1006 47.68 17.73 -18.30
C GLU A 1006 49.14 17.26 -18.22
N ARG A 1007 49.62 16.87 -17.04
CA ARG A 1007 50.96 16.27 -16.91
C ARG A 1007 51.09 14.94 -17.63
N LEU A 1008 50.04 14.09 -17.56
CA LEU A 1008 50.05 12.77 -18.22
C LEU A 1008 49.92 12.90 -19.73
N LYS A 1009 49.13 13.84 -20.23
CA LYS A 1009 48.97 14.15 -21.65
C LYS A 1009 50.26 14.62 -22.32
N GLY A 1010 51.12 15.35 -21.57
CA GLY A 1010 52.45 15.74 -22.05
C GLY A 1010 53.47 14.59 -22.09
N ARG A 1011 53.16 13.41 -21.55
CA ARG A 1011 53.98 12.20 -21.51
C ARG A 1011 53.44 11.06 -22.39
N ALA A 1012 52.18 11.10 -22.78
CA ALA A 1012 51.50 10.13 -23.65
C ALA A 1012 51.80 10.49 -25.14
#